data_e65e5221d5c96cbc6e97c8791b35474d
#
_entry.id   e65e5221d5c96cbc6e97c8791b35474d
#
_cell.length_a   1.000
_cell.length_b   1.000
_cell.length_c   1.000
_cell.angle_alpha   90.00
_cell.angle_beta   90.00
_cell.angle_gamma   90.00
#
_symmetry.space_group_name_H-M   'P 1'
#
loop_
_entity.id
_entity.type
_entity.pdbx_description
1 polymer ?
#
loop_
_entity_poly.entity_id
_entity_poly.type
_entity_poly.pdbx_seq_one_letter_code
_entity_poly.pdbx_strand_id
1 'polypeptide(L)'
;MKNKKKGNNVRYSKAIIIFSLLLFALIAGRLVQLSLSKEVDGVNLKELASKRTTRTQVLSAKRGNIYSNDGEVLAQNVSAYKLIAYLDSKRTTDPKNPQHVVDKEKTAEALAPILGIEKDEILKYLSKENVYQTEFGVKGKNLTELTKKQIEDLNLPGLGFIESFKRYYPKGEFASYTIGYAKTNTDDETGKETITGEMGIEKSYESVLKGEDGYITYQKDLKGYQIPNTPVLKKDATQGKDIYLTIESNVQFFIEQALKNVDAEYDFDWFHITIADAKTGAILGTSTYPSFDPNTRNITNYLDMMLASPYEPGSTMKTFTYMAAMENGVYDGTETYTSGVYVTKDGTEIGDWNRDGWGVINFDKGYAMSSNTAIINMIERHMDSMMLRQYFKKLGFGKKTGINLPNESAGKIDFKYETEIYNAGFGQGITTTPIQNVQALTSLTNDGIMLKPYIVSKIVDPDTGEVILENKRNETERVASTMTVQKMLQLMDDCVNIDGNTGTWYKLSSGELIGKTGTSQIASENGTGYLAGKENVISSFSGIYPKSNPQYIIYASVKRPTGGSTKPISNAVKEIVNNLSKYYGTEDQTTSSTKVEDFKLDNYVNKKTEDAKTTLDAKQIKYIVIGNGTKIIKQYPEKNDTMTSADTLYLITNDTTLLVPNVVGLSSKTAKNLLQKLNIKVTLNGVGYVTEQSIPEGTTITPGMEINLTLNPKFST
;
A
#
# COMPACT_ATOMS: atom_id res chain seq x y z
N MET A 1 -92.54 10.41 61.66
CA MET A 1 -91.13 10.02 61.46
C MET A 1 -90.69 9.97 60.02
N LYS A 2 -90.79 11.06 59.24
CA LYS A 2 -90.39 11.02 57.79
C LYS A 2 -89.40 12.16 57.36
N ASN A 3 -88.92 13.01 58.22
CA ASN A 3 -88.08 14.16 57.82
C ASN A 3 -86.61 14.10 58.28
N LYS A 4 -86.13 13.02 58.93
CA LYS A 4 -84.69 12.90 59.27
C LYS A 4 -83.81 12.15 58.24
N LYS A 5 -84.37 11.35 57.28
CA LYS A 5 -83.60 10.66 56.27
C LYS A 5 -83.15 11.53 55.06
N LYS A 6 -83.85 12.58 54.70
CA LYS A 6 -83.49 13.48 53.60
C LYS A 6 -82.29 14.36 53.92
N GLY A 7 -82.01 14.71 55.15
CA GLY A 7 -80.89 15.58 55.51
C GLY A 7 -79.54 14.90 55.46
N ASN A 8 -79.51 13.61 55.74
CA ASN A 8 -78.24 12.85 55.70
C ASN A 8 -77.73 12.59 54.22
N ASN A 9 -78.67 12.26 53.30
CA ASN A 9 -78.27 12.04 51.91
C ASN A 9 -77.70 13.29 51.24
N VAL A 10 -78.23 14.50 51.59
CA VAL A 10 -77.73 15.78 51.10
C VAL A 10 -76.33 16.08 51.69
N ARG A 11 -76.06 15.72 52.91
CA ARG A 11 -74.77 15.87 53.59
C ARG A 11 -73.72 14.94 52.97
N TYR A 12 -74.06 13.66 52.69
CA TYR A 12 -73.14 12.73 52.02
C TYR A 12 -72.87 13.15 50.56
N SER A 13 -73.89 13.62 49.82
CA SER A 13 -73.67 14.11 48.45
C SER A 13 -72.77 15.35 48.47
N LYS A 14 -72.95 16.28 49.39
CA LYS A 14 -72.01 17.43 49.45
C LYS A 14 -70.59 17.01 49.90
N ALA A 15 -70.44 16.04 50.80
CA ALA A 15 -69.14 15.52 51.17
C ALA A 15 -68.44 14.83 49.99
N ILE A 16 -69.16 14.06 49.17
CA ILE A 16 -68.64 13.39 47.98
C ILE A 16 -68.20 14.43 46.92
N ILE A 17 -69.02 15.46 46.67
CA ILE A 17 -68.66 16.55 45.77
C ILE A 17 -67.39 17.29 46.24
N ILE A 18 -67.33 17.64 47.53
CA ILE A 18 -66.12 18.31 48.08
C ILE A 18 -64.88 17.40 47.93
N PHE A 19 -65.01 16.12 48.28
CA PHE A 19 -63.92 15.16 48.12
C PHE A 19 -63.45 15.01 46.65
N SER A 20 -64.43 14.93 45.69
CA SER A 20 -64.11 14.89 44.28
C SER A 20 -63.41 16.17 43.79
N LEU A 21 -63.84 17.33 44.26
CA LEU A 21 -63.21 18.62 43.95
C LEU A 21 -61.80 18.72 44.52
N LEU A 22 -61.58 18.21 45.73
CA LEU A 22 -60.26 18.17 46.36
C LEU A 22 -59.34 17.21 45.60
N LEU A 23 -59.84 16.02 45.22
CA LEU A 23 -59.08 15.08 44.42
C LEU A 23 -58.71 15.65 43.06
N PHE A 24 -59.67 16.33 42.39
CA PHE A 24 -59.44 17.00 41.15
C PHE A 24 -58.40 18.12 41.25
N ALA A 25 -58.50 18.94 42.32
CA ALA A 25 -57.53 20.00 42.59
C ALA A 25 -56.12 19.44 42.88
N LEU A 26 -56.02 18.27 43.55
CA LEU A 26 -54.76 17.57 43.80
C LEU A 26 -54.15 17.03 42.50
N ILE A 27 -54.96 16.43 41.62
CA ILE A 27 -54.53 15.98 40.32
C ILE A 27 -54.11 17.14 39.42
N ALA A 28 -54.92 18.22 39.40
CA ALA A 28 -54.59 19.44 38.66
C ALA A 28 -53.27 20.07 39.15
N GLY A 29 -53.12 20.18 40.48
CA GLY A 29 -51.88 20.67 41.11
C GLY A 29 -50.66 19.80 40.74
N ARG A 30 -50.83 18.48 40.73
CA ARG A 30 -49.76 17.58 40.32
C ARG A 30 -49.42 17.70 38.81
N LEU A 31 -50.41 17.86 37.95
CA LEU A 31 -50.21 18.11 36.53
C LEU A 31 -49.48 19.43 36.27
N VAL A 32 -49.85 20.49 36.98
CA VAL A 32 -49.13 21.78 36.92
C VAL A 32 -47.71 21.65 37.43
N GLN A 33 -47.49 20.93 38.54
CA GLN A 33 -46.14 20.66 39.05
C GLN A 33 -45.31 19.89 38.05
N LEU A 34 -45.85 18.81 37.44
CA LEU A 34 -45.18 18.03 36.39
C LEU A 34 -44.88 18.88 35.17
N SER A 35 -45.79 19.75 34.74
CA SER A 35 -45.62 20.65 33.59
C SER A 35 -44.53 21.72 33.81
N LEU A 36 -44.33 22.16 35.04
CA LEU A 36 -43.32 23.18 35.43
C LEU A 36 -41.99 22.56 35.88
N SER A 37 -41.97 21.29 36.20
CA SER A 37 -40.77 20.58 36.65
C SER A 37 -39.82 20.35 35.49
N LYS A 38 -38.53 20.70 35.65
CA LYS A 38 -37.47 20.39 34.70
C LYS A 38 -37.09 18.89 34.72
N GLU A 39 -37.21 18.27 35.91
CA GLU A 39 -36.89 16.86 36.16
C GLU A 39 -38.00 16.20 36.99
N VAL A 40 -38.30 14.94 36.64
CA VAL A 40 -39.22 14.07 37.40
C VAL A 40 -38.54 12.72 37.54
N ASP A 41 -38.44 12.25 38.79
CA ASP A 41 -37.77 10.99 39.15
C ASP A 41 -36.34 10.84 38.52
N GLY A 42 -35.57 11.94 38.52
CA GLY A 42 -34.21 11.97 37.96
C GLY A 42 -34.14 12.06 36.44
N VAL A 43 -35.27 12.18 35.74
CA VAL A 43 -35.33 12.26 34.29
C VAL A 43 -35.65 13.69 33.86
N ASN A 44 -34.80 14.29 33.04
CA ASN A 44 -35.04 15.60 32.44
C ASN A 44 -36.12 15.47 31.33
N LEU A 45 -37.31 16.04 31.61
CA LEU A 45 -38.47 15.91 30.71
C LEU A 45 -38.25 16.55 29.33
N LYS A 46 -37.49 17.66 29.27
CA LYS A 46 -37.16 18.30 27.96
C LYS A 46 -36.24 17.45 27.16
N GLU A 47 -35.26 16.83 27.81
CA GLU A 47 -34.32 15.91 27.14
C GLU A 47 -35.03 14.64 26.66
N LEU A 48 -35.91 14.07 27.49
CA LEU A 48 -36.72 12.91 27.10
C LEU A 48 -37.67 13.25 25.94
N ALA A 49 -38.32 14.41 25.98
CA ALA A 49 -39.17 14.88 24.88
C ALA A 49 -38.34 15.10 23.59
N SER A 50 -37.16 15.72 23.70
CA SER A 50 -36.24 15.92 22.60
C SER A 50 -35.80 14.60 22.01
N LYS A 51 -35.37 13.61 22.80
CA LYS A 51 -34.99 12.27 22.34
C LYS A 51 -36.15 11.55 21.62
N ARG A 52 -37.41 11.81 22.00
CA ARG A 52 -38.59 11.20 21.34
C ARG A 52 -39.00 11.94 20.05
N THR A 53 -38.80 13.24 19.99
CA THR A 53 -39.28 14.10 18.88
C THR A 53 -38.18 14.48 17.89
N THR A 54 -36.91 14.25 18.18
CA THR A 54 -35.81 14.52 17.26
C THR A 54 -35.15 13.22 16.80
N ARG A 55 -34.54 13.27 15.61
CA ARG A 55 -33.68 12.25 15.07
C ARG A 55 -32.38 12.88 14.62
N THR A 56 -31.25 12.33 15.10
CA THR A 56 -29.93 12.67 14.61
C THR A 56 -29.48 11.56 13.67
N GLN A 57 -29.14 11.93 12.47
CA GLN A 57 -28.54 11.02 11.49
C GLN A 57 -27.10 11.45 11.29
N VAL A 58 -26.16 10.49 11.38
CA VAL A 58 -24.74 10.72 11.12
C VAL A 58 -24.54 10.84 9.62
N LEU A 59 -23.80 11.86 9.20
CA LEU A 59 -23.27 12.02 7.85
C LEU A 59 -21.83 11.52 7.88
N SER A 60 -21.63 10.27 7.47
CA SER A 60 -20.32 9.64 7.55
C SER A 60 -19.30 10.31 6.64
N ALA A 61 -18.14 10.64 7.17
CA ALA A 61 -17.00 11.08 6.38
C ALA A 61 -16.47 9.93 5.52
N LYS A 62 -16.05 10.23 4.30
CA LYS A 62 -15.31 9.28 3.48
C LYS A 62 -13.85 9.27 3.93
N ARG A 63 -13.28 8.09 4.07
CA ARG A 63 -11.86 7.92 4.34
C ARG A 63 -11.06 8.35 3.09
N GLY A 64 -9.97 9.10 3.27
CA GLY A 64 -9.10 9.54 2.18
C GLY A 64 -8.53 8.36 1.38
N ASN A 65 -8.20 8.58 0.14
CA ASN A 65 -7.59 7.59 -0.73
C ASN A 65 -6.08 7.53 -0.53
N ILE A 66 -5.47 6.42 -0.94
CA ILE A 66 -4.02 6.25 -1.00
C ILE A 66 -3.65 6.04 -2.47
N TYR A 67 -2.70 6.82 -2.95
CA TYR A 67 -2.21 6.80 -4.33
C TYR A 67 -0.72 6.47 -4.37
N SER A 68 -0.28 5.86 -5.46
CA SER A 68 1.13 5.79 -5.84
C SER A 68 1.66 7.16 -6.29
N ASN A 69 2.97 7.25 -6.54
CA ASN A 69 3.60 8.48 -7.03
C ASN A 69 3.06 8.93 -8.39
N ASP A 70 2.77 7.96 -9.25
CA ASP A 70 2.18 8.16 -10.60
C ASP A 70 0.66 8.32 -10.60
N GLY A 71 0.02 8.39 -9.41
CA GLY A 71 -1.39 8.72 -9.25
C GLY A 71 -2.35 7.54 -9.38
N GLU A 72 -1.86 6.30 -9.39
CA GLU A 72 -2.73 5.13 -9.38
C GLU A 72 -3.34 4.90 -8.00
N VAL A 73 -4.61 4.48 -7.97
CA VAL A 73 -5.33 4.22 -6.72
C VAL A 73 -4.84 2.92 -6.10
N LEU A 74 -4.28 3.02 -4.90
CA LEU A 74 -3.81 1.87 -4.10
C LEU A 74 -4.83 1.44 -3.04
N ALA A 75 -5.56 2.42 -2.46
CA ALA A 75 -6.65 2.15 -1.52
C ALA A 75 -7.73 3.22 -1.66
N GLN A 76 -8.99 2.80 -1.73
CA GLN A 76 -10.15 3.69 -1.84
C GLN A 76 -11.36 3.12 -1.09
N ASN A 77 -12.37 3.98 -0.86
CA ASN A 77 -13.65 3.52 -0.40
C ASN A 77 -14.55 3.21 -1.60
N VAL A 78 -15.23 2.06 -1.55
CA VAL A 78 -16.28 1.71 -2.50
C VAL A 78 -17.60 1.56 -1.77
N SER A 79 -18.70 1.91 -2.45
CA SER A 79 -20.05 1.70 -1.91
C SER A 79 -20.27 0.23 -1.63
N ALA A 80 -20.86 -0.03 -0.49
CA ALA A 80 -21.22 -1.36 -0.03
C ALA A 80 -22.61 -1.32 0.58
N TYR A 81 -23.26 -2.46 0.67
CA TYR A 81 -24.62 -2.57 1.17
C TYR A 81 -24.69 -3.63 2.26
N LYS A 82 -25.48 -3.34 3.28
CA LYS A 82 -25.83 -4.29 4.31
C LYS A 82 -27.29 -4.71 4.11
N LEU A 83 -27.51 -6.02 3.91
CA LEU A 83 -28.84 -6.58 3.78
C LEU A 83 -29.52 -6.61 5.15
N ILE A 84 -30.74 -6.13 5.20
CA ILE A 84 -31.64 -6.23 6.35
C ILE A 84 -32.96 -6.87 5.93
N ALA A 85 -33.60 -7.55 6.88
CA ALA A 85 -34.95 -8.06 6.71
C ALA A 85 -35.85 -7.50 7.81
N TYR A 86 -37.00 -6.93 7.42
CA TYR A 86 -38.01 -6.45 8.32
C TYR A 86 -38.93 -7.60 8.73
N LEU A 87 -39.06 -7.87 10.02
CA LEU A 87 -39.80 -9.02 10.57
C LEU A 87 -41.15 -8.60 11.19
N ASP A 88 -41.31 -7.33 11.60
CA ASP A 88 -42.54 -6.84 12.22
C ASP A 88 -43.67 -6.67 11.19
N SER A 89 -44.73 -7.51 11.28
CA SER A 89 -45.91 -7.43 10.42
C SER A 89 -46.67 -6.11 10.51
N LYS A 90 -46.54 -5.36 11.59
CA LYS A 90 -47.15 -4.02 11.76
C LYS A 90 -46.59 -2.98 10.78
N ARG A 91 -45.46 -3.26 10.13
CA ARG A 91 -44.89 -2.44 9.06
C ARG A 91 -45.78 -2.42 7.81
N THR A 92 -46.50 -3.51 7.58
CA THR A 92 -47.39 -3.66 6.43
C THR A 92 -48.72 -2.98 6.68
N THR A 93 -49.00 -1.92 5.94
CA THR A 93 -50.28 -1.19 5.99
C THR A 93 -51.27 -1.66 4.91
N ASP A 94 -50.75 -2.16 3.79
CA ASP A 94 -51.54 -2.79 2.70
C ASP A 94 -51.15 -4.26 2.56
N PRO A 95 -52.08 -5.21 2.85
CA PRO A 95 -51.83 -6.63 2.69
C PRO A 95 -51.45 -7.08 1.29
N LYS A 96 -51.81 -6.32 0.26
CA LYS A 96 -51.45 -6.56 -1.15
C LYS A 96 -50.02 -6.20 -1.48
N ASN A 97 -49.39 -5.36 -0.64
CA ASN A 97 -48.01 -4.90 -0.80
C ASN A 97 -47.27 -5.02 0.55
N PRO A 98 -46.92 -6.23 0.97
CA PRO A 98 -46.32 -6.49 2.27
C PRO A 98 -44.94 -5.86 2.38
N GLN A 99 -44.67 -5.18 3.51
CA GLN A 99 -43.41 -4.49 3.82
C GLN A 99 -42.55 -5.23 4.83
N HIS A 100 -42.88 -6.51 5.12
CA HIS A 100 -42.14 -7.41 6.01
C HIS A 100 -41.98 -8.77 5.34
N VAL A 101 -41.05 -9.59 5.83
CA VAL A 101 -40.84 -10.96 5.32
C VAL A 101 -42.06 -11.80 5.64
N VAL A 102 -42.80 -12.22 4.59
CA VAL A 102 -44.01 -13.04 4.72
C VAL A 102 -43.68 -14.54 4.71
N ASP A 103 -42.87 -14.95 3.74
CA ASP A 103 -42.47 -16.37 3.56
C ASP A 103 -40.96 -16.49 3.90
N LYS A 104 -40.69 -16.98 5.11
CA LYS A 104 -39.32 -17.11 5.62
C LYS A 104 -38.57 -18.24 4.90
N GLU A 105 -39.24 -19.33 4.56
CA GLU A 105 -38.63 -20.47 3.88
C GLU A 105 -38.18 -20.10 2.46
N LYS A 106 -39.09 -19.53 1.68
CA LYS A 106 -38.81 -19.05 0.32
C LYS A 106 -37.70 -17.98 0.32
N THR A 107 -37.76 -17.06 1.28
CA THR A 107 -36.73 -16.02 1.41
C THR A 107 -35.36 -16.60 1.73
N ALA A 108 -35.30 -17.57 2.64
CA ALA A 108 -34.04 -18.23 3.02
C ALA A 108 -33.45 -19.03 1.85
N GLU A 109 -34.30 -19.77 1.14
CA GLU A 109 -33.87 -20.56 -0.02
C GLU A 109 -33.32 -19.73 -1.15
N ALA A 110 -33.92 -18.57 -1.43
CA ALA A 110 -33.49 -17.67 -2.47
C ALA A 110 -32.17 -16.88 -2.09
N LEU A 111 -32.00 -16.52 -0.83
CA LEU A 111 -30.82 -15.79 -0.35
C LEU A 111 -29.61 -16.69 -0.13
N ALA A 112 -29.77 -17.97 0.18
CA ALA A 112 -28.71 -18.91 0.50
C ALA A 112 -27.59 -18.95 -0.57
N PRO A 113 -27.89 -19.17 -1.85
CA PRO A 113 -26.86 -19.24 -2.90
C PRO A 113 -26.19 -17.87 -3.16
N ILE A 114 -26.91 -16.76 -2.99
CA ILE A 114 -26.40 -15.41 -3.26
C ILE A 114 -25.44 -14.97 -2.15
N LEU A 115 -25.79 -15.24 -0.88
CA LEU A 115 -25.00 -14.84 0.28
C LEU A 115 -23.92 -15.89 0.65
N GLY A 116 -24.02 -17.10 0.11
CA GLY A 116 -23.18 -18.23 0.51
C GLY A 116 -23.36 -18.58 1.99
N ILE A 117 -24.58 -18.49 2.49
CA ILE A 117 -25.00 -18.86 3.86
C ILE A 117 -25.92 -20.07 3.75
N GLU A 118 -25.78 -21.02 4.67
CA GLU A 118 -26.69 -22.18 4.72
C GLU A 118 -28.13 -21.72 4.99
N LYS A 119 -29.10 -22.33 4.30
CA LYS A 119 -30.54 -22.02 4.42
C LYS A 119 -30.99 -21.94 5.88
N ASP A 120 -30.60 -22.95 6.68
CA ASP A 120 -31.00 -23.04 8.08
C ASP A 120 -30.46 -21.92 8.94
N GLU A 121 -29.30 -21.39 8.60
CA GLU A 121 -28.73 -20.23 9.28
C GLU A 121 -29.51 -18.95 8.93
N ILE A 122 -29.88 -18.77 7.66
CA ILE A 122 -30.76 -17.66 7.25
C ILE A 122 -32.09 -17.74 7.95
N LEU A 123 -32.69 -18.93 8.05
CA LEU A 123 -33.95 -19.16 8.77
C LEU A 123 -33.85 -18.76 10.24
N LYS A 124 -32.74 -19.03 10.93
CA LYS A 124 -32.50 -18.55 12.30
C LYS A 124 -32.55 -17.02 12.39
N TYR A 125 -31.96 -16.28 11.43
CA TYR A 125 -32.06 -14.82 11.39
C TYR A 125 -33.50 -14.36 11.16
N LEU A 126 -34.23 -14.97 10.24
CA LEU A 126 -35.62 -14.62 9.90
C LEU A 126 -36.66 -15.06 10.96
N SER A 127 -36.28 -15.97 11.84
CA SER A 127 -37.19 -16.53 12.88
C SER A 127 -37.06 -15.84 14.24
N LYS A 128 -36.26 -14.79 14.35
CA LYS A 128 -36.16 -14.01 15.59
C LYS A 128 -37.51 -13.39 15.94
N GLU A 129 -37.94 -13.55 17.19
CA GLU A 129 -39.20 -13.03 17.69
C GLU A 129 -39.03 -11.67 18.35
N ASN A 130 -40.06 -10.85 18.28
CA ASN A 130 -40.11 -9.51 18.93
C ASN A 130 -39.02 -8.53 18.48
N VAL A 131 -38.50 -8.69 17.27
CA VAL A 131 -37.55 -7.76 16.65
C VAL A 131 -38.17 -7.11 15.43
N TYR A 132 -37.93 -5.81 15.27
CA TYR A 132 -38.43 -5.04 14.12
C TYR A 132 -37.73 -5.45 12.82
N GLN A 133 -36.41 -5.62 12.87
CA GLN A 133 -35.57 -6.03 11.73
C GLN A 133 -34.43 -6.92 12.19
N THR A 134 -33.83 -7.66 11.25
CA THR A 134 -32.64 -8.48 11.48
C THR A 134 -31.60 -8.26 10.38
N GLU A 135 -30.35 -8.56 10.69
CA GLU A 135 -29.19 -8.59 9.77
C GLU A 135 -28.73 -10.04 9.58
N PHE A 136 -27.95 -10.31 8.53
CA PHE A 136 -27.50 -11.67 8.15
C PHE A 136 -26.02 -11.91 8.45
N GLY A 137 -25.53 -11.40 9.58
CA GLY A 137 -24.15 -11.61 10.02
C GLY A 137 -23.13 -10.96 9.08
N VAL A 138 -21.93 -11.53 9.05
CA VAL A 138 -20.80 -11.00 8.26
C VAL A 138 -21.05 -11.07 6.75
N LYS A 139 -21.65 -12.18 6.29
CA LYS A 139 -21.91 -12.40 4.86
C LYS A 139 -23.08 -11.56 4.31
N GLY A 140 -23.93 -11.03 5.18
CA GLY A 140 -24.96 -10.04 4.82
C GLY A 140 -24.46 -8.60 4.77
N LYS A 141 -23.18 -8.36 5.06
CA LYS A 141 -22.52 -7.05 5.04
C LYS A 141 -21.56 -6.92 3.85
N ASN A 142 -21.18 -5.69 3.53
CA ASN A 142 -20.23 -5.39 2.46
C ASN A 142 -20.62 -5.93 1.08
N LEU A 143 -21.92 -6.06 0.82
CA LEU A 143 -22.45 -6.52 -0.45
C LEU A 143 -22.14 -5.50 -1.56
N THR A 144 -21.86 -6.01 -2.76
CA THR A 144 -21.64 -5.17 -3.94
C THR A 144 -22.98 -4.67 -4.51
N GLU A 145 -22.95 -3.63 -5.34
CA GLU A 145 -24.12 -3.16 -6.08
C GLU A 145 -24.73 -4.29 -6.93
N LEU A 146 -23.88 -5.14 -7.52
CA LEU A 146 -24.35 -6.31 -8.29
C LEU A 146 -25.11 -7.29 -7.41
N THR A 147 -24.57 -7.64 -6.24
CA THR A 147 -25.23 -8.54 -5.30
C THR A 147 -26.54 -7.94 -4.75
N LYS A 148 -26.55 -6.63 -4.46
CA LYS A 148 -27.76 -5.91 -4.09
C LYS A 148 -28.83 -6.06 -5.17
N LYS A 149 -28.47 -5.76 -6.43
CA LYS A 149 -29.38 -5.88 -7.55
C LYS A 149 -29.89 -7.31 -7.73
N GLN A 150 -29.05 -8.32 -7.62
CA GLN A 150 -29.48 -9.73 -7.66
C GLN A 150 -30.55 -10.04 -6.60
N ILE A 151 -30.40 -9.49 -5.38
CA ILE A 151 -31.39 -9.67 -4.31
C ILE A 151 -32.67 -8.85 -4.57
N GLU A 152 -32.55 -7.64 -5.07
CA GLU A 152 -33.70 -6.80 -5.44
C GLU A 152 -34.54 -7.46 -6.55
N ASP A 153 -33.90 -8.05 -7.55
CA ASP A 153 -34.56 -8.74 -8.67
C ASP A 153 -35.37 -9.98 -8.23
N LEU A 154 -35.12 -10.52 -7.04
CA LEU A 154 -35.93 -11.58 -6.45
C LEU A 154 -37.35 -11.12 -6.06
N ASN A 155 -37.55 -9.79 -5.96
CA ASN A 155 -38.83 -9.16 -5.57
C ASN A 155 -39.44 -9.75 -4.29
N LEU A 156 -38.61 -10.11 -3.30
CA LEU A 156 -39.03 -10.65 -2.02
C LEU A 156 -39.43 -9.53 -1.05
N PRO A 157 -40.64 -9.58 -0.47
CA PRO A 157 -41.09 -8.53 0.42
C PRO A 157 -40.30 -8.50 1.73
N GLY A 158 -40.12 -7.32 2.29
CA GLY A 158 -39.49 -7.11 3.58
C GLY A 158 -37.97 -7.15 3.57
N LEU A 159 -37.32 -7.29 2.44
CA LEU A 159 -35.87 -7.07 2.32
C LEU A 159 -35.57 -5.59 2.09
N GLY A 160 -34.45 -5.13 2.60
CA GLY A 160 -33.98 -3.77 2.43
C GLY A 160 -32.46 -3.69 2.55
N PHE A 161 -31.90 -2.54 2.16
CA PHE A 161 -30.47 -2.31 2.20
C PHE A 161 -30.14 -1.05 2.99
N ILE A 162 -29.08 -1.11 3.77
CA ILE A 162 -28.44 0.03 4.39
C ILE A 162 -27.16 0.29 3.60
N GLU A 163 -27.01 1.49 3.06
CA GLU A 163 -25.79 1.89 2.37
C GLU A 163 -24.66 2.05 3.37
N SER A 164 -23.50 1.55 3.03
CA SER A 164 -22.27 1.61 3.79
C SER A 164 -21.08 1.77 2.83
N PHE A 165 -19.87 1.85 3.39
CA PHE A 165 -18.65 1.88 2.61
C PHE A 165 -17.72 0.77 3.11
N LYS A 166 -16.97 0.17 2.18
CA LYS A 166 -15.87 -0.71 2.52
C LYS A 166 -14.57 -0.18 1.93
N ARG A 167 -13.47 -0.43 2.63
CA ARG A 167 -12.15 -0.18 2.10
C ARG A 167 -11.83 -1.22 1.03
N TYR A 168 -11.28 -0.77 -0.09
CA TYR A 168 -10.95 -1.62 -1.23
C TYR A 168 -9.57 -1.29 -1.77
N TYR A 169 -8.81 -2.33 -2.09
CA TYR A 169 -7.43 -2.27 -2.57
C TYR A 169 -7.40 -2.85 -3.99
N PRO A 170 -7.48 -2.00 -5.03
CA PRO A 170 -7.68 -2.45 -6.41
C PRO A 170 -6.55 -3.35 -6.94
N LYS A 171 -5.34 -3.19 -6.38
CA LYS A 171 -4.15 -3.92 -6.81
C LYS A 171 -3.84 -5.16 -5.96
N GLY A 172 -4.72 -5.54 -5.03
CA GLY A 172 -4.54 -6.74 -4.19
C GLY A 172 -3.25 -6.70 -3.37
N GLU A 173 -2.34 -7.63 -3.62
CA GLU A 173 -1.09 -7.82 -2.88
C GLU A 173 -0.05 -6.71 -3.06
N PHE A 174 -0.27 -5.79 -3.99
CA PHE A 174 0.66 -4.71 -4.33
C PHE A 174 1.03 -3.85 -3.12
N ALA A 175 2.33 -3.79 -2.79
CA ALA A 175 2.90 -3.06 -1.65
C ALA A 175 2.13 -3.28 -0.33
N SER A 176 1.59 -4.49 -0.11
CA SER A 176 0.60 -4.78 0.93
C SER A 176 1.06 -4.46 2.35
N TYR A 177 2.32 -4.75 2.70
CA TYR A 177 2.89 -4.43 4.01
C TYR A 177 3.00 -2.92 4.24
N THR A 178 3.31 -2.17 3.20
CA THR A 178 3.42 -0.71 3.24
C THR A 178 2.07 -0.03 3.33
N ILE A 179 1.15 -0.37 2.43
CA ILE A 179 -0.22 0.18 2.42
C ILE A 179 -0.92 -0.26 3.70
N GLY A 180 -0.76 -1.52 4.06
CA GLY A 180 -1.48 -2.15 5.15
C GLY A 180 -2.93 -2.40 4.81
N TYR A 181 -3.77 -2.47 5.83
CA TYR A 181 -5.21 -2.62 5.66
C TYR A 181 -5.99 -1.86 6.73
N ALA A 182 -7.22 -1.52 6.39
CA ALA A 182 -8.21 -1.00 7.31
C ALA A 182 -9.36 -1.99 7.47
N LYS A 183 -9.98 -1.99 8.64
CA LYS A 183 -11.05 -2.90 9.04
C LYS A 183 -12.28 -2.11 9.44
N THR A 184 -13.45 -2.59 9.04
CA THR A 184 -14.72 -2.07 9.54
C THR A 184 -14.97 -2.63 10.94
N ASN A 185 -15.07 -1.77 11.92
CA ASN A 185 -15.45 -2.07 13.29
C ASN A 185 -16.88 -1.58 13.52
N THR A 186 -17.69 -2.38 14.20
CA THR A 186 -19.05 -2.01 14.60
C THR A 186 -19.05 -1.75 16.10
N ASP A 187 -19.52 -0.60 16.52
CA ASP A 187 -19.74 -0.27 17.93
C ASP A 187 -20.97 -1.04 18.44
N ASP A 188 -20.79 -1.84 19.48
CA ASP A 188 -21.84 -2.76 19.97
C ASP A 188 -23.04 -2.04 20.59
N GLU A 189 -22.85 -0.81 21.11
CA GLU A 189 -23.93 -0.05 21.75
C GLU A 189 -24.73 0.76 20.74
N THR A 190 -24.05 1.38 19.79
CA THR A 190 -24.67 2.30 18.83
C THR A 190 -24.96 1.67 17.47
N GLY A 191 -24.35 0.51 17.18
CA GLY A 191 -24.39 -0.13 15.85
C GLY A 191 -23.63 0.66 14.78
N LYS A 192 -22.87 1.70 15.17
CA LYS A 192 -22.11 2.55 14.25
C LYS A 192 -20.92 1.77 13.66
N GLU A 193 -20.81 1.79 12.35
CA GLU A 193 -19.68 1.22 11.64
C GLU A 193 -18.60 2.30 11.41
N THR A 194 -17.35 1.97 11.70
CA THR A 194 -16.19 2.83 11.46
C THR A 194 -15.08 2.03 10.78
N ILE A 195 -14.40 2.64 9.81
CA ILE A 195 -13.24 2.04 9.14
C ILE A 195 -11.98 2.53 9.86
N THR A 196 -11.20 1.60 10.42
CA THR A 196 -9.99 1.90 11.21
C THR A 196 -8.78 1.20 10.59
N GLY A 197 -7.68 1.92 10.44
CA GLY A 197 -6.41 1.37 9.95
C GLY A 197 -5.73 0.48 10.99
N GLU A 198 -5.33 -0.72 10.57
CA GLU A 198 -4.73 -1.74 11.45
C GLU A 198 -3.23 -1.94 11.19
N MET A 199 -2.77 -1.65 9.98
CA MET A 199 -1.40 -1.90 9.54
C MET A 199 -0.93 -0.85 8.54
N GLY A 200 0.38 -0.68 8.36
CA GLY A 200 0.99 0.15 7.32
C GLY A 200 0.59 1.63 7.36
N ILE A 201 0.48 2.24 6.19
CA ILE A 201 0.03 3.64 6.00
C ILE A 201 -1.38 3.83 6.55
N GLU A 202 -2.27 2.87 6.33
CA GLU A 202 -3.63 2.90 6.86
C GLU A 202 -3.66 3.17 8.37
N LYS A 203 -2.75 2.56 9.13
CA LYS A 203 -2.62 2.74 10.58
C LYS A 203 -1.86 4.01 10.95
N SER A 204 -0.69 4.24 10.35
CA SER A 204 0.18 5.37 10.71
C SER A 204 -0.48 6.73 10.45
N TYR A 205 -1.31 6.78 9.42
CA TYR A 205 -2.00 8.00 9.01
C TYR A 205 -3.51 7.94 9.26
N GLU A 206 -3.95 7.15 10.26
CA GLU A 206 -5.36 7.02 10.63
C GLU A 206 -6.03 8.38 10.84
N SER A 207 -5.40 9.29 11.60
CA SER A 207 -5.94 10.61 11.90
C SER A 207 -6.08 11.51 10.66
N VAL A 208 -5.29 11.25 9.62
CA VAL A 208 -5.31 11.97 8.34
C VAL A 208 -6.39 11.40 7.41
N LEU A 209 -6.41 10.07 7.32
CA LEU A 209 -7.31 9.34 6.41
C LEU A 209 -8.76 9.31 6.86
N LYS A 210 -9.03 9.27 8.18
CA LYS A 210 -10.35 8.99 8.74
C LYS A 210 -11.43 10.04 8.41
N GLY A 211 -11.07 11.33 8.36
CA GLY A 211 -12.02 12.43 8.30
C GLY A 211 -12.82 12.63 9.61
N GLU A 212 -13.79 13.50 9.57
CA GLU A 212 -14.69 13.77 10.69
C GLU A 212 -16.14 13.67 10.24
N ASP A 213 -16.94 12.86 10.93
CA ASP A 213 -18.36 12.73 10.64
C ASP A 213 -19.11 14.03 10.90
N GLY A 214 -20.04 14.33 10.00
CA GLY A 214 -21.07 15.34 10.19
C GLY A 214 -22.34 14.73 10.82
N TYR A 215 -23.34 15.56 10.97
CA TYR A 215 -24.65 15.10 11.40
C TYR A 215 -25.76 16.03 10.90
N ILE A 216 -26.97 15.46 10.81
CA ILE A 216 -28.21 16.20 10.59
C ILE A 216 -29.20 15.82 11.68
N THR A 217 -29.69 16.81 12.44
CA THR A 217 -30.70 16.63 13.48
C THR A 217 -31.97 17.36 13.07
N TYR A 218 -33.08 16.66 13.02
CA TYR A 218 -34.37 17.19 12.65
C TYR A 218 -35.48 16.66 13.57
N GLN A 219 -36.60 17.37 13.61
CA GLN A 219 -37.81 16.90 14.31
C GLN A 219 -38.53 15.86 13.47
N LYS A 220 -38.96 14.79 14.13
CA LYS A 220 -39.69 13.67 13.52
C LYS A 220 -41.07 13.50 14.12
N ASP A 221 -42.00 13.01 13.32
CA ASP A 221 -43.29 12.54 13.78
C ASP A 221 -43.21 11.16 14.48
N LEU A 222 -44.33 10.63 14.95
CA LEU A 222 -44.42 9.32 15.59
C LEU A 222 -44.04 8.16 14.67
N LYS A 223 -44.09 8.38 13.34
CA LYS A 223 -43.66 7.41 12.31
C LYS A 223 -42.21 7.55 11.90
N GLY A 224 -41.51 8.57 12.43
CA GLY A 224 -40.11 8.83 12.16
C GLY A 224 -39.83 9.74 10.96
N TYR A 225 -40.84 10.29 10.30
CA TYR A 225 -40.68 11.24 9.20
C TYR A 225 -40.34 12.64 9.71
N GLN A 226 -39.49 13.35 8.94
CA GLN A 226 -39.16 14.74 9.25
C GLN A 226 -40.42 15.61 9.17
N ILE A 227 -40.64 16.43 10.22
CA ILE A 227 -41.73 17.38 10.23
C ILE A 227 -41.34 18.58 9.37
N PRO A 228 -42.12 18.93 8.31
CA PRO A 228 -41.83 20.07 7.47
C PRO A 228 -41.78 21.40 8.25
N ASN A 229 -40.93 22.32 7.79
CA ASN A 229 -40.75 23.64 8.39
C ASN A 229 -40.27 23.66 9.85
N THR A 230 -39.68 22.58 10.35
CA THR A 230 -39.02 22.57 11.65
C THR A 230 -37.53 22.88 11.51
N PRO A 231 -36.87 23.45 12.53
CA PRO A 231 -35.44 23.72 12.50
C PRO A 231 -34.64 22.45 12.26
N VAL A 232 -33.67 22.52 11.36
CA VAL A 232 -32.70 21.46 11.07
C VAL A 232 -31.32 21.95 11.50
N LEU A 233 -30.67 21.20 12.39
CA LEU A 233 -29.26 21.42 12.71
C LEU A 233 -28.42 20.49 11.85
N LYS A 234 -27.54 21.04 11.01
CA LYS A 234 -26.66 20.29 10.13
C LYS A 234 -25.20 20.69 10.34
N LYS A 235 -24.33 19.70 10.49
CA LYS A 235 -22.88 19.83 10.35
C LYS A 235 -22.46 18.90 9.20
N ASP A 236 -21.84 19.44 8.17
CA ASP A 236 -21.32 18.62 7.08
C ASP A 236 -20.12 17.79 7.57
N ALA A 237 -19.94 16.63 6.96
CA ALA A 237 -18.77 15.80 7.20
C ALA A 237 -17.52 16.45 6.59
N THR A 238 -16.38 16.36 7.28
CA THR A 238 -15.07 16.71 6.72
C THR A 238 -14.42 15.44 6.22
N GLN A 239 -14.12 15.39 4.92
CA GLN A 239 -13.53 14.19 4.32
C GLN A 239 -12.11 13.95 4.81
N GLY A 240 -11.70 12.69 4.87
CA GLY A 240 -10.31 12.32 5.10
C GLY A 240 -9.41 12.82 3.97
N LYS A 241 -8.14 13.07 4.27
CA LYS A 241 -7.18 13.60 3.31
C LYS A 241 -6.57 12.48 2.49
N ASP A 242 -6.30 12.75 1.22
CA ASP A 242 -5.66 11.84 0.29
C ASP A 242 -4.14 11.78 0.52
N ILE A 243 -3.57 10.60 0.47
CA ILE A 243 -2.14 10.35 0.66
C ILE A 243 -1.53 9.86 -0.64
N TYR A 244 -0.48 10.52 -1.09
CA TYR A 244 0.35 10.09 -2.21
C TYR A 244 1.64 9.51 -1.67
N LEU A 245 1.95 8.27 -2.04
CA LEU A 245 3.19 7.62 -1.70
C LEU A 245 4.29 7.97 -2.69
N THR A 246 5.53 7.68 -2.32
CA THR A 246 6.68 7.73 -3.24
C THR A 246 6.80 6.48 -4.09
N ILE A 247 6.00 5.44 -3.81
CA ILE A 247 5.98 4.18 -4.54
C ILE A 247 5.62 4.43 -6.01
N GLU A 248 6.51 4.01 -6.90
CA GLU A 248 6.29 4.02 -8.34
C GLU A 248 5.72 2.68 -8.80
N SER A 249 4.61 2.70 -9.51
CA SER A 249 3.88 1.48 -9.86
C SER A 249 4.72 0.47 -10.63
N ASN A 250 5.59 0.95 -11.53
CA ASN A 250 6.45 0.05 -12.31
C ASN A 250 7.59 -0.53 -11.48
N VAL A 251 8.25 0.27 -10.63
CA VAL A 251 9.31 -0.21 -9.74
C VAL A 251 8.77 -1.28 -8.80
N GLN A 252 7.62 -1.01 -8.20
CA GLN A 252 6.94 -1.97 -7.32
C GLN A 252 6.55 -3.24 -8.06
N PHE A 253 6.01 -3.11 -9.27
CA PHE A 253 5.66 -4.25 -10.11
C PHE A 253 6.89 -5.13 -10.43
N PHE A 254 8.04 -4.53 -10.78
CA PHE A 254 9.26 -5.28 -11.06
C PHE A 254 9.75 -6.06 -9.82
N ILE A 255 9.64 -5.47 -8.64
CA ILE A 255 9.98 -6.15 -7.38
C ILE A 255 9.07 -7.36 -7.17
N GLU A 256 7.75 -7.18 -7.25
CA GLU A 256 6.78 -8.26 -7.00
C GLU A 256 6.87 -9.37 -8.04
N GLN A 257 7.10 -9.02 -9.30
CA GLN A 257 7.31 -10.00 -10.37
C GLN A 257 8.57 -10.84 -10.11
N ALA A 258 9.69 -10.19 -9.76
CA ALA A 258 10.92 -10.89 -9.47
C ALA A 258 10.80 -11.83 -8.26
N LEU A 259 10.10 -11.38 -7.20
CA LEU A 259 9.84 -12.21 -6.03
C LEU A 259 8.98 -13.43 -6.35
N LYS A 260 7.92 -13.27 -7.17
CA LYS A 260 7.08 -14.38 -7.63
C LYS A 260 7.84 -15.38 -8.53
N ASN A 261 8.72 -14.87 -9.39
CA ASN A 261 9.54 -15.72 -10.26
C ASN A 261 10.51 -16.57 -9.42
N VAL A 262 11.12 -15.95 -8.40
CA VAL A 262 12.02 -16.68 -7.50
C VAL A 262 11.28 -17.69 -6.64
N ASP A 263 10.09 -17.37 -6.11
CA ASP A 263 9.26 -18.30 -5.35
C ASP A 263 8.84 -19.54 -6.15
N ALA A 264 8.70 -19.39 -7.46
CA ALA A 264 8.41 -20.52 -8.35
C ALA A 264 9.58 -21.52 -8.50
N GLU A 265 10.81 -21.11 -8.17
CA GLU A 265 12.04 -21.89 -8.36
C GLU A 265 12.71 -22.31 -7.05
N TYR A 266 12.52 -21.57 -5.97
CA TYR A 266 13.26 -21.71 -4.73
C TYR A 266 12.36 -21.63 -3.50
N ASP A 267 12.62 -22.47 -2.50
CA ASP A 267 11.98 -22.37 -1.19
C ASP A 267 12.77 -21.41 -0.27
N PHE A 268 12.05 -20.66 0.56
CA PHE A 268 12.60 -19.76 1.59
C PHE A 268 11.54 -19.39 2.65
N ASP A 269 11.95 -18.92 3.83
CA ASP A 269 11.01 -18.47 4.86
C ASP A 269 10.37 -17.14 4.48
N TRP A 270 11.18 -16.18 4.04
CA TRP A 270 10.76 -14.89 3.52
C TRP A 270 11.83 -14.27 2.62
N PHE A 271 11.40 -13.44 1.69
CA PHE A 271 12.26 -12.65 0.83
C PHE A 271 11.80 -11.19 0.83
N HIS A 272 12.71 -10.27 1.08
CA HIS A 272 12.44 -8.84 1.12
C HIS A 272 13.33 -8.06 0.16
N ILE A 273 12.74 -7.09 -0.56
CA ILE A 273 13.46 -6.14 -1.41
C ILE A 273 12.92 -4.74 -1.18
N THR A 274 13.82 -3.78 -1.03
CA THR A 274 13.53 -2.34 -1.01
C THR A 274 14.39 -1.63 -2.04
N ILE A 275 13.77 -0.74 -2.82
CA ILE A 275 14.44 0.15 -3.78
C ILE A 275 14.13 1.58 -3.39
N ALA A 276 15.19 2.38 -3.22
CA ALA A 276 15.08 3.79 -2.92
C ALA A 276 15.72 4.64 -4.03
N ASP A 277 15.19 5.83 -4.20
CA ASP A 277 15.82 6.86 -5.02
C ASP A 277 17.14 7.31 -4.37
N ALA A 278 18.23 7.16 -5.10
CA ALA A 278 19.58 7.41 -4.61
C ALA A 278 19.85 8.90 -4.31
N LYS A 279 19.09 9.82 -4.90
CA LYS A 279 19.28 11.27 -4.77
C LYS A 279 18.40 11.91 -3.70
N THR A 280 17.25 11.29 -3.41
CA THR A 280 16.26 11.89 -2.50
C THR A 280 16.01 11.06 -1.24
N GLY A 281 16.31 9.76 -1.25
CA GLY A 281 15.96 8.84 -0.18
C GLY A 281 14.50 8.40 -0.18
N ALA A 282 13.72 8.74 -1.21
CA ALA A 282 12.35 8.28 -1.40
C ALA A 282 12.31 6.78 -1.64
N ILE A 283 11.41 6.06 -0.99
CA ILE A 283 11.20 4.62 -1.23
C ILE A 283 10.34 4.47 -2.48
N LEU A 284 10.94 3.99 -3.57
CA LEU A 284 10.27 3.82 -4.86
C LEU A 284 9.51 2.51 -4.97
N GLY A 285 9.92 1.50 -4.22
CA GLY A 285 9.24 0.22 -4.16
C GLY A 285 9.78 -0.63 -3.03
N THR A 286 8.90 -1.45 -2.43
CA THR A 286 9.28 -2.39 -1.37
C THR A 286 8.26 -3.52 -1.28
N SER A 287 8.74 -4.75 -1.17
CA SER A 287 7.88 -5.90 -0.99
C SER A 287 8.55 -6.97 -0.13
N THR A 288 7.73 -7.68 0.62
CA THR A 288 8.11 -8.90 1.34
C THR A 288 7.26 -10.06 0.82
N TYR A 289 7.88 -11.18 0.53
CA TYR A 289 7.18 -12.39 0.11
C TYR A 289 7.40 -13.51 1.16
N PRO A 290 6.40 -14.30 1.54
CA PRO A 290 5.02 -14.25 1.03
C PRO A 290 4.31 -12.94 1.37
N SER A 291 3.55 -12.44 0.39
CA SER A 291 2.72 -11.25 0.49
C SER A 291 1.30 -11.62 0.98
N PHE A 292 0.41 -10.64 1.06
CA PHE A 292 -1.01 -10.86 1.38
C PHE A 292 -1.91 -9.90 0.62
N ASP A 293 -3.15 -10.30 0.38
CA ASP A 293 -4.17 -9.40 -0.16
C ASP A 293 -4.91 -8.68 0.99
N PRO A 294 -4.81 -7.34 1.09
CA PRO A 294 -5.53 -6.55 2.09
C PRO A 294 -7.05 -6.69 2.06
N ASN A 295 -7.64 -7.06 0.91
CA ASN A 295 -9.07 -7.28 0.78
C ASN A 295 -9.51 -8.56 1.50
N THR A 296 -8.77 -9.65 1.37
CA THR A 296 -9.06 -10.96 1.98
C THR A 296 -8.37 -11.14 3.32
N ARG A 297 -7.28 -10.41 3.56
CA ARG A 297 -6.47 -10.47 4.79
C ARG A 297 -5.93 -11.88 5.08
N ASN A 298 -5.43 -12.55 4.04
CA ASN A 298 -4.77 -13.86 4.12
C ASN A 298 -3.34 -13.76 4.68
N ILE A 299 -3.16 -12.91 5.71
CA ILE A 299 -1.86 -12.61 6.34
C ILE A 299 -1.36 -13.83 7.12
N THR A 300 -0.13 -14.22 6.87
CA THR A 300 0.60 -15.26 7.62
C THR A 300 1.66 -14.68 8.55
N ASN A 301 2.21 -13.51 8.20
CA ASN A 301 3.19 -12.79 9.01
C ASN A 301 2.79 -11.32 9.09
N TYR A 302 2.71 -10.76 10.29
CA TYR A 302 2.33 -9.37 10.54
C TYR A 302 3.52 -8.40 10.61
N LEU A 303 4.74 -8.89 10.43
CA LEU A 303 5.95 -8.08 10.51
C LEU A 303 6.35 -7.59 9.11
N ASP A 304 6.42 -6.29 8.94
CA ASP A 304 7.06 -5.67 7.78
C ASP A 304 8.58 -5.85 7.89
N MET A 305 9.15 -6.67 7.01
CA MET A 305 10.58 -6.97 7.03
C MET A 305 11.45 -5.76 6.74
N MET A 306 10.93 -4.74 6.06
CA MET A 306 11.65 -3.49 5.79
C MET A 306 12.10 -2.81 7.10
N LEU A 307 11.25 -2.84 8.13
CA LEU A 307 11.44 -1.98 9.31
C LEU A 307 11.18 -2.64 10.68
N ALA A 308 10.38 -3.71 10.75
CA ALA A 308 9.93 -4.27 12.02
C ALA A 308 10.71 -5.52 12.46
N SER A 309 11.48 -6.14 11.57
CA SER A 309 12.21 -7.38 11.83
C SER A 309 13.72 -7.19 11.65
N PRO A 310 14.43 -6.70 12.67
CA PRO A 310 15.87 -6.53 12.59
C PRO A 310 16.57 -7.91 12.60
N TYR A 311 17.59 -8.04 11.79
CA TYR A 311 18.41 -9.24 11.69
C TYR A 311 19.90 -8.88 11.58
N GLU A 312 20.78 -9.86 11.73
CA GLU A 312 22.22 -9.68 11.57
C GLU A 312 22.55 -9.43 10.10
N PRO A 313 23.04 -8.23 9.70
CA PRO A 313 23.21 -7.86 8.29
C PRO A 313 24.32 -8.65 7.57
N GLY A 314 25.17 -9.33 8.34
CA GLY A 314 26.31 -10.04 7.79
C GLY A 314 27.27 -9.13 7.03
N SER A 315 27.91 -9.65 6.01
CA SER A 315 29.02 -8.97 5.29
C SER A 315 28.64 -7.69 4.55
N THR A 316 27.35 -7.33 4.45
CA THR A 316 26.96 -5.99 3.95
C THR A 316 27.45 -4.89 4.91
N MET A 317 27.60 -5.21 6.20
CA MET A 317 28.12 -4.31 7.22
C MET A 317 29.59 -3.94 7.02
N LYS A 318 30.37 -4.76 6.33
CA LYS A 318 31.78 -4.49 6.00
C LYS A 318 31.96 -3.17 5.24
N THR A 319 30.99 -2.79 4.41
CA THR A 319 30.98 -1.48 3.74
C THR A 319 31.18 -0.35 4.76
N PHE A 320 30.41 -0.40 5.84
CA PHE A 320 30.43 0.63 6.88
C PHE A 320 31.63 0.53 7.81
N THR A 321 32.18 -0.67 8.00
CA THR A 321 33.43 -0.86 8.74
C THR A 321 34.62 -0.32 7.98
N TYR A 322 34.69 -0.52 6.66
CA TYR A 322 35.72 0.08 5.82
C TYR A 322 35.60 1.61 5.80
N MET A 323 34.38 2.14 5.70
CA MET A 323 34.14 3.58 5.84
C MET A 323 34.61 4.10 7.19
N ALA A 324 34.38 3.36 8.28
CA ALA A 324 34.86 3.74 9.62
C ALA A 324 36.38 3.84 9.67
N ALA A 325 37.09 2.88 9.09
CA ALA A 325 38.55 2.90 9.01
C ALA A 325 39.07 4.09 8.17
N MET A 326 38.46 4.34 7.02
CA MET A 326 38.82 5.46 6.14
C MET A 326 38.59 6.81 6.82
N GLU A 327 37.44 7.03 7.45
CA GLU A 327 37.11 8.30 8.10
C GLU A 327 37.91 8.56 9.38
N ASN A 328 38.45 7.53 10.01
CA ASN A 328 39.40 7.68 11.11
C ASN A 328 40.86 7.79 10.64
N GLY A 329 41.09 7.76 9.31
CA GLY A 329 42.45 7.95 8.72
C GLY A 329 43.40 6.77 8.94
N VAL A 330 42.84 5.57 9.24
CA VAL A 330 43.62 4.37 9.56
C VAL A 330 43.57 3.27 8.49
N TYR A 331 42.94 3.57 7.35
CA TYR A 331 42.80 2.63 6.24
C TYR A 331 43.94 2.75 5.25
N ASP A 332 44.66 1.65 5.04
CA ASP A 332 45.56 1.44 3.90
C ASP A 332 45.09 0.20 3.11
N GLY A 333 44.48 0.40 1.96
CA GLY A 333 43.95 -0.68 1.11
C GLY A 333 45.04 -1.63 0.59
N THR A 334 46.31 -1.19 0.56
CA THR A 334 47.47 -1.98 0.07
C THR A 334 48.13 -2.83 1.15
N GLU A 335 47.87 -2.52 2.43
CA GLU A 335 48.37 -3.30 3.55
C GLU A 335 47.87 -4.72 3.48
N THR A 336 48.76 -5.69 3.77
CA THR A 336 48.49 -7.13 3.62
C THR A 336 48.26 -7.83 4.95
N TYR A 337 47.50 -8.90 4.89
CA TYR A 337 47.25 -9.82 6.00
C TYR A 337 47.12 -11.25 5.48
N THR A 338 47.26 -12.25 6.38
CA THR A 338 46.99 -13.67 6.03
C THR A 338 45.52 -13.97 6.19
N SER A 339 44.88 -14.40 5.11
CA SER A 339 43.45 -14.78 5.07
C SER A 339 43.22 -16.22 5.52
N GLY A 340 41.97 -16.61 5.80
CA GLY A 340 41.57 -17.96 6.15
C GLY A 340 40.97 -18.04 7.56
N VAL A 341 41.78 -18.39 8.57
CA VAL A 341 41.34 -18.51 9.97
C VAL A 341 42.19 -17.61 10.86
N TYR A 342 41.51 -16.84 11.69
CA TYR A 342 42.12 -16.05 12.76
C TYR A 342 41.78 -16.65 14.12
N VAL A 343 42.79 -16.81 14.96
CA VAL A 343 42.64 -17.31 16.33
C VAL A 343 42.75 -16.13 17.29
N THR A 344 41.69 -15.87 18.03
CA THR A 344 41.64 -14.79 19.04
C THR A 344 42.49 -15.13 20.26
N LYS A 345 42.74 -14.17 21.16
CA LYS A 345 43.54 -14.35 22.37
C LYS A 345 42.94 -15.39 23.34
N ASP A 346 41.63 -15.57 23.32
CA ASP A 346 40.94 -16.60 24.12
C ASP A 346 40.85 -17.98 23.44
N GLY A 347 41.45 -18.13 22.26
CA GLY A 347 41.49 -19.37 21.50
C GLY A 347 40.28 -19.60 20.58
N THR A 348 39.37 -18.62 20.46
CA THR A 348 38.23 -18.71 19.56
C THR A 348 38.68 -18.57 18.10
N GLU A 349 38.28 -19.52 17.26
CA GLU A 349 38.54 -19.45 15.81
C GLU A 349 37.45 -18.72 15.08
N ILE A 350 37.83 -17.66 14.35
CA ILE A 350 36.94 -16.94 13.42
C ILE A 350 37.49 -17.10 12.01
N GLY A 351 36.71 -17.68 11.10
CA GLY A 351 37.16 -17.98 9.74
C GLY A 351 36.51 -17.13 8.67
N ASP A 352 37.21 -17.00 7.56
CA ASP A 352 36.62 -16.65 6.30
C ASP A 352 35.65 -17.75 5.83
N TRP A 353 34.74 -17.42 4.88
CA TRP A 353 33.88 -18.45 4.28
C TRP A 353 34.69 -19.51 3.53
N ASN A 354 35.85 -19.14 2.97
CA ASN A 354 36.91 -20.06 2.55
C ASN A 354 37.92 -20.20 3.68
N ARG A 355 37.78 -21.22 4.50
CA ARG A 355 38.67 -21.44 5.69
C ARG A 355 40.12 -21.72 5.33
N ASP A 356 40.40 -22.20 4.11
CA ASP A 356 41.78 -22.39 3.63
C ASP A 356 42.44 -21.04 3.27
N GLY A 357 41.64 -19.98 3.16
CA GLY A 357 42.08 -18.63 2.81
C GLY A 357 42.47 -18.48 1.33
N TRP A 358 43.04 -17.32 1.04
CA TRP A 358 43.62 -16.96 -0.27
C TRP A 358 45.11 -16.62 -0.13
N GLY A 359 45.74 -17.09 0.97
CA GLY A 359 47.08 -16.70 1.31
C GLY A 359 47.18 -15.26 1.82
N VAL A 360 48.29 -14.60 1.52
CA VAL A 360 48.51 -13.18 1.87
C VAL A 360 47.85 -12.32 0.83
N ILE A 361 46.85 -11.56 1.23
CA ILE A 361 46.12 -10.61 0.40
C ILE A 361 46.02 -9.24 1.07
N ASN A 362 45.77 -8.18 0.30
CA ASN A 362 45.60 -6.84 0.85
C ASN A 362 44.15 -6.57 1.25
N PHE A 363 43.89 -5.47 1.98
CA PHE A 363 42.56 -5.11 2.45
C PHE A 363 41.57 -4.83 1.30
N ASP A 364 41.99 -4.20 0.19
CA ASP A 364 41.13 -4.02 -0.98
C ASP A 364 40.60 -5.35 -1.49
N LYS A 365 41.50 -6.33 -1.69
CA LYS A 365 41.09 -7.69 -2.09
C LYS A 365 40.25 -8.40 -1.03
N GLY A 366 40.55 -8.15 0.25
CA GLY A 366 39.76 -8.65 1.39
C GLY A 366 38.32 -8.22 1.36
N TYR A 367 38.03 -6.97 0.97
CA TYR A 367 36.65 -6.51 0.75
C TYR A 367 35.97 -7.26 -0.37
N ALA A 368 36.64 -7.36 -1.52
CA ALA A 368 36.10 -8.03 -2.71
C ALA A 368 35.84 -9.53 -2.48
N MET A 369 36.71 -10.21 -1.70
CA MET A 369 36.54 -11.60 -1.28
C MET A 369 35.63 -11.78 -0.08
N SER A 370 35.08 -10.68 0.47
CA SER A 370 34.24 -10.69 1.68
C SER A 370 34.92 -11.36 2.89
N SER A 371 36.23 -11.15 3.07
CA SER A 371 37.04 -11.75 4.14
C SER A 371 36.63 -11.20 5.51
N ASN A 372 36.36 -12.10 6.46
CA ASN A 372 36.16 -11.78 7.87
C ASN A 372 37.50 -11.45 8.54
N THR A 373 38.54 -12.19 8.16
CA THR A 373 39.89 -11.98 8.70
C THR A 373 40.46 -10.61 8.29
N ALA A 374 40.02 -10.01 7.15
CA ALA A 374 40.31 -8.61 6.80
C ALA A 374 39.81 -7.67 7.90
N ILE A 375 38.53 -7.83 8.27
CA ILE A 375 37.90 -6.99 9.30
C ILE A 375 38.62 -7.13 10.64
N ILE A 376 38.92 -8.37 11.05
CA ILE A 376 39.62 -8.64 12.33
C ILE A 376 40.99 -7.96 12.34
N ASN A 377 41.81 -8.19 11.30
CA ASN A 377 43.15 -7.59 11.21
C ASN A 377 43.06 -6.04 11.17
N MET A 378 42.09 -5.46 10.49
CA MET A 378 41.90 -4.00 10.44
C MET A 378 41.52 -3.45 11.82
N ILE A 379 40.60 -4.10 12.52
CA ILE A 379 40.19 -3.71 13.87
C ILE A 379 41.37 -3.86 14.85
N GLU A 380 42.01 -5.03 14.88
CA GLU A 380 43.06 -5.31 15.85
C GLU A 380 44.27 -4.40 15.69
N ARG A 381 44.66 -4.12 14.45
CA ARG A 381 45.86 -3.32 14.18
C ARG A 381 45.62 -1.81 14.26
N HIS A 382 44.43 -1.33 13.88
CA HIS A 382 44.23 0.06 13.56
C HIS A 382 42.99 0.69 14.19
N MET A 383 42.02 -0.10 14.66
CA MET A 383 40.75 0.43 15.17
C MET A 383 40.48 -0.02 16.58
N ASP A 384 39.82 0.81 17.35
CA ASP A 384 39.24 0.39 18.63
C ASP A 384 37.71 0.24 18.54
N SER A 385 37.13 -0.33 19.59
CA SER A 385 35.68 -0.54 19.67
C SER A 385 34.90 0.77 19.68
N MET A 386 35.49 1.87 20.11
CA MET A 386 34.84 3.18 20.18
C MET A 386 34.73 3.80 18.81
N MET A 387 35.80 3.73 17.99
CA MET A 387 35.79 4.19 16.60
C MET A 387 34.68 3.51 15.81
N LEU A 388 34.62 2.19 15.85
CA LEU A 388 33.60 1.41 15.13
C LEU A 388 32.19 1.73 15.61
N ARG A 389 31.95 1.74 16.94
CA ARG A 389 30.63 2.01 17.52
C ARG A 389 30.14 3.44 17.23
N GLN A 390 31.01 4.44 17.37
CA GLN A 390 30.65 5.81 17.10
C GLN A 390 30.29 6.00 15.63
N TYR A 391 31.04 5.37 14.74
CA TYR A 391 30.76 5.47 13.32
C TYR A 391 29.44 4.77 12.93
N PHE A 392 29.15 3.58 13.47
CA PHE A 392 27.86 2.92 13.26
C PHE A 392 26.69 3.78 13.78
N LYS A 393 26.84 4.42 14.95
CA LYS A 393 25.83 5.35 15.47
C LYS A 393 25.69 6.60 14.58
N LYS A 394 26.78 7.13 14.02
CA LYS A 394 26.77 8.24 13.08
C LYS A 394 26.00 7.90 11.81
N LEU A 395 26.09 6.66 11.33
CA LEU A 395 25.30 6.13 10.20
C LEU A 395 23.83 5.82 10.56
N GLY A 396 23.39 6.06 11.79
CA GLY A 396 22.02 5.87 12.23
C GLY A 396 21.68 4.45 12.71
N PHE A 397 22.63 3.51 12.72
CA PHE A 397 22.39 2.19 13.27
C PHE A 397 22.12 2.24 14.79
N GLY A 398 21.21 1.41 15.27
CA GLY A 398 20.74 1.43 16.66
C GLY A 398 19.72 2.54 16.95
N LYS A 399 19.22 3.25 15.93
CA LYS A 399 18.17 4.26 16.03
C LYS A 399 17.13 4.04 14.93
N LYS A 400 15.90 4.46 15.19
CA LYS A 400 14.85 4.50 14.15
C LYS A 400 15.19 5.54 13.11
N THR A 401 14.92 5.26 11.84
CA THR A 401 15.09 6.23 10.73
C THR A 401 14.03 7.32 10.77
N GLY A 402 12.86 7.01 11.36
CA GLY A 402 11.73 7.91 11.45
C GLY A 402 10.93 8.01 10.15
N ILE A 403 10.86 6.93 9.37
CA ILE A 403 10.10 6.85 8.12
C ILE A 403 8.57 7.01 8.29
N ASN A 404 8.08 7.15 9.53
CA ASN A 404 6.65 7.31 9.85
C ASN A 404 5.76 6.12 9.47
N LEU A 405 6.30 4.91 9.56
CA LEU A 405 5.53 3.67 9.49
C LEU A 405 5.47 3.00 10.88
N PRO A 406 4.43 2.18 11.16
CA PRO A 406 4.27 1.59 12.48
C PRO A 406 5.30 0.49 12.72
N ASN A 407 5.62 0.25 14.00
CA ASN A 407 6.48 -0.83 14.46
C ASN A 407 7.94 -0.78 13.97
N GLU A 408 8.45 0.39 13.55
CA GLU A 408 9.87 0.52 13.20
C GLU A 408 10.76 0.12 14.37
N SER A 409 11.71 -0.80 14.12
CA SER A 409 12.72 -1.24 15.07
C SER A 409 14.00 -0.43 14.95
N ALA A 410 14.64 -0.17 16.08
CA ALA A 410 15.95 0.47 16.11
C ALA A 410 17.10 -0.48 15.82
N GLY A 411 16.87 -1.81 15.81
CA GLY A 411 17.94 -2.77 15.83
C GLY A 411 18.79 -2.70 17.10
N LYS A 412 19.93 -3.39 17.11
CA LYS A 412 20.85 -3.42 18.26
C LYS A 412 22.30 -3.35 17.78
N ILE A 413 23.07 -2.39 18.29
CA ILE A 413 24.51 -2.27 18.07
C ILE A 413 25.22 -2.18 19.43
N ASP A 414 25.23 -3.29 20.16
CA ASP A 414 25.90 -3.38 21.46
C ASP A 414 26.95 -4.51 21.41
N PHE A 415 28.20 -4.16 21.67
CA PHE A 415 29.34 -5.06 21.68
C PHE A 415 30.39 -4.52 22.66
N LYS A 416 31.00 -5.41 23.48
CA LYS A 416 31.91 -5.05 24.54
C LYS A 416 33.22 -5.85 24.49
N TYR A 417 33.09 -7.13 24.22
CA TYR A 417 34.23 -8.07 24.22
C TYR A 417 34.89 -8.10 22.84
N GLU A 418 36.16 -8.50 22.80
CA GLU A 418 37.00 -8.53 21.62
C GLU A 418 36.32 -9.28 20.45
N THR A 419 35.82 -10.49 20.69
CA THR A 419 35.10 -11.30 19.70
C THR A 419 33.80 -10.64 19.21
N GLU A 420 33.09 -9.96 20.11
CA GLU A 420 31.87 -9.21 19.73
C GLU A 420 32.20 -8.03 18.82
N ILE A 421 33.33 -7.34 19.08
CA ILE A 421 33.77 -6.20 18.22
C ILE A 421 34.12 -6.71 16.83
N TYR A 422 34.86 -7.82 16.72
CA TYR A 422 35.20 -8.44 15.44
C TYR A 422 33.93 -8.84 14.68
N ASN A 423 33.01 -9.56 15.37
CA ASN A 423 31.76 -10.01 14.81
C ASN A 423 30.89 -8.82 14.34
N ALA A 424 30.78 -7.77 15.14
CA ALA A 424 30.05 -6.55 14.76
C ALA A 424 30.63 -5.91 13.49
N GLY A 425 31.94 -5.91 13.33
CA GLY A 425 32.64 -5.38 12.16
C GLY A 425 32.26 -6.07 10.85
N PHE A 426 31.91 -7.36 10.87
CA PHE A 426 31.40 -8.08 9.69
C PHE A 426 29.91 -8.40 9.77
N GLY A 427 29.17 -7.77 10.72
CA GLY A 427 27.71 -7.76 10.79
C GLY A 427 27.07 -8.95 11.48
N GLN A 428 27.77 -9.59 12.41
CA GLN A 428 27.23 -10.60 13.34
C GLN A 428 27.22 -10.07 14.77
N GLY A 429 26.33 -10.60 15.64
CA GLY A 429 26.16 -10.11 17.00
C GLY A 429 25.51 -8.74 17.13
N ILE A 430 25.19 -8.08 16.03
CA ILE A 430 24.42 -6.84 15.94
C ILE A 430 23.22 -7.06 15.04
N THR A 431 22.16 -6.27 15.22
CA THR A 431 20.98 -6.36 14.34
C THR A 431 20.64 -5.01 13.74
N THR A 432 20.29 -5.01 12.45
CA THR A 432 19.83 -3.85 11.68
C THR A 432 18.59 -4.18 10.88
N THR A 433 17.86 -3.16 10.48
CA THR A 433 16.73 -3.32 9.55
C THR A 433 17.15 -2.96 8.11
N PRO A 434 16.48 -3.48 7.08
CA PRO A 434 16.71 -3.07 5.68
C PRO A 434 16.67 -1.55 5.50
N ILE A 435 15.71 -0.86 6.10
CA ILE A 435 15.58 0.59 5.96
C ILE A 435 16.77 1.37 6.56
N GLN A 436 17.36 0.89 7.65
CA GLN A 436 18.59 1.48 8.21
C GLN A 436 19.78 1.32 7.25
N ASN A 437 19.89 0.14 6.60
CA ASN A 437 20.93 -0.08 5.60
C ASN A 437 20.72 0.80 4.36
N VAL A 438 19.47 0.94 3.88
CA VAL A 438 19.12 1.88 2.79
C VAL A 438 19.52 3.30 3.18
N GLN A 439 19.17 3.77 4.38
CA GLN A 439 19.54 5.08 4.88
C GLN A 439 21.06 5.29 4.86
N ALA A 440 21.82 4.35 5.40
CA ALA A 440 23.28 4.43 5.44
C ALA A 440 23.90 4.47 4.03
N LEU A 441 23.37 3.67 3.09
CA LEU A 441 23.81 3.64 1.69
C LEU A 441 23.57 4.96 0.94
N THR A 442 22.59 5.78 1.35
CA THR A 442 22.38 7.10 0.73
C THR A 442 23.60 8.00 0.83
N SER A 443 24.45 7.80 1.85
CA SER A 443 25.70 8.56 1.97
C SER A 443 26.68 8.30 0.82
N LEU A 444 26.69 7.10 0.27
CA LEU A 444 27.54 6.74 -0.87
C LEU A 444 27.06 7.34 -2.19
N THR A 445 25.79 7.68 -2.30
CA THR A 445 25.20 8.26 -3.52
C THR A 445 25.04 9.78 -3.45
N ASN A 446 25.38 10.39 -2.30
CA ASN A 446 25.22 11.82 -2.02
C ASN A 446 26.48 12.43 -1.42
N ASP A 447 27.65 12.06 -1.94
CA ASP A 447 28.94 12.62 -1.56
C ASP A 447 29.16 12.66 -0.04
N GLY A 448 28.79 11.57 0.66
CA GLY A 448 28.93 11.41 2.09
C GLY A 448 27.83 12.04 2.95
N ILE A 449 26.84 12.66 2.36
CA ILE A 449 25.66 13.18 3.06
C ILE A 449 24.60 12.08 3.13
N MET A 450 24.19 11.73 4.33
CA MET A 450 23.15 10.73 4.54
C MET A 450 21.75 11.37 4.46
N LEU A 451 20.79 10.67 3.86
CA LEU A 451 19.43 11.14 3.69
C LEU A 451 18.46 10.40 4.60
N LYS A 452 17.44 11.10 5.08
CA LYS A 452 16.32 10.46 5.79
C LYS A 452 15.38 9.80 4.78
N PRO A 453 15.13 8.49 4.87
CA PRO A 453 14.18 7.83 3.98
C PRO A 453 12.74 8.28 4.27
N TYR A 454 11.92 8.33 3.22
CA TYR A 454 10.50 8.65 3.33
C TYR A 454 9.68 7.89 2.28
N ILE A 455 8.39 7.69 2.59
CA ILE A 455 7.48 6.90 1.74
C ILE A 455 6.19 7.65 1.40
N VAL A 456 5.81 8.67 2.16
CA VAL A 456 4.72 9.58 1.83
C VAL A 456 5.31 10.77 1.07
N SER A 457 4.86 10.97 -0.16
CA SER A 457 5.26 12.10 -1.00
C SER A 457 4.51 13.38 -0.60
N LYS A 458 3.18 13.30 -0.56
CA LYS A 458 2.33 14.44 -0.19
C LYS A 458 0.99 14.00 0.40
N ILE A 459 0.38 14.92 1.14
CA ILE A 459 -1.01 14.81 1.65
C ILE A 459 -1.81 15.95 1.04
N VAL A 460 -2.96 15.63 0.47
CA VAL A 460 -3.81 16.58 -0.28
C VAL A 460 -5.22 16.58 0.30
N ASP A 461 -5.82 17.74 0.41
CA ASP A 461 -7.23 17.89 0.69
C ASP A 461 -8.04 17.56 -0.56
N PRO A 462 -8.88 16.51 -0.58
CA PRO A 462 -9.63 16.12 -1.77
C PRO A 462 -10.71 17.12 -2.16
N ASP A 463 -11.19 17.94 -1.23
CA ASP A 463 -12.28 18.92 -1.47
C ASP A 463 -11.74 20.23 -2.08
N THR A 464 -10.53 20.64 -1.69
CA THR A 464 -9.94 21.93 -2.11
C THR A 464 -8.77 21.76 -3.09
N GLY A 465 -8.15 20.57 -3.14
CA GLY A 465 -6.90 20.33 -3.88
C GLY A 465 -5.65 20.91 -3.20
N GLU A 466 -5.78 21.45 -1.98
CA GLU A 466 -4.65 22.02 -1.23
C GLU A 466 -3.67 20.93 -0.81
N VAL A 467 -2.37 21.17 -1.02
CA VAL A 467 -1.30 20.32 -0.52
C VAL A 467 -0.99 20.70 0.92
N ILE A 468 -1.41 19.85 1.87
CA ILE A 468 -1.24 20.06 3.32
C ILE A 468 0.18 19.73 3.77
N LEU A 469 0.78 18.70 3.18
CA LEU A 469 2.14 18.24 3.45
C LEU A 469 2.78 17.83 2.13
N GLU A 470 4.02 18.22 1.93
CA GLU A 470 4.88 17.73 0.84
C GLU A 470 6.25 17.36 1.43
N ASN A 471 6.62 16.09 1.31
CA ASN A 471 7.95 15.63 1.70
C ASN A 471 8.90 15.71 0.52
N LYS A 472 10.13 16.11 0.82
CA LYS A 472 11.23 16.25 -0.16
C LYS A 472 12.49 15.66 0.43
N ARG A 473 13.54 15.63 -0.35
CA ARG A 473 14.89 15.28 0.10
C ARG A 473 15.18 15.94 1.46
N ASN A 474 15.57 15.12 2.42
CA ASN A 474 15.89 15.56 3.78
C ASN A 474 17.30 15.05 4.14
N GLU A 475 18.25 15.97 4.16
CA GLU A 475 19.64 15.70 4.53
C GLU A 475 19.76 15.60 6.04
N THR A 476 20.49 14.60 6.53
CA THR A 476 20.86 14.49 7.93
C THR A 476 22.22 15.16 8.16
N GLU A 477 23.28 14.40 8.22
CA GLU A 477 24.63 14.91 8.40
C GLU A 477 25.60 14.30 7.38
N ARG A 478 26.72 14.96 7.14
CA ARG A 478 27.81 14.38 6.38
C ARG A 478 28.49 13.32 7.24
N VAL A 479 28.46 12.08 6.79
CA VAL A 479 29.03 10.95 7.51
C VAL A 479 30.34 10.46 6.91
N ALA A 480 30.62 10.82 5.64
CA ALA A 480 31.84 10.43 4.94
C ALA A 480 32.39 11.58 4.08
N SER A 481 33.69 11.57 3.86
CA SER A 481 34.38 12.43 2.92
C SER A 481 34.16 11.95 1.47
N THR A 482 34.33 12.84 0.50
CA THR A 482 34.29 12.49 -0.94
C THR A 482 35.28 11.38 -1.29
N MET A 483 36.49 11.40 -0.69
CA MET A 483 37.50 10.36 -0.89
C MET A 483 37.04 8.98 -0.41
N THR A 484 36.44 8.92 0.78
CA THR A 484 35.87 7.67 1.31
C THR A 484 34.75 7.15 0.41
N VAL A 485 33.86 8.02 -0.05
CA VAL A 485 32.78 7.66 -0.99
C VAL A 485 33.36 7.06 -2.27
N GLN A 486 34.29 7.76 -2.92
CA GLN A 486 34.90 7.29 -4.17
C GLN A 486 35.60 5.94 -4.00
N LYS A 487 36.38 5.79 -2.91
CA LYS A 487 37.05 4.53 -2.61
C LYS A 487 36.06 3.39 -2.34
N MET A 488 34.98 3.65 -1.60
CA MET A 488 33.96 2.62 -1.33
C MET A 488 33.20 2.20 -2.59
N LEU A 489 32.83 3.15 -3.45
CA LEU A 489 32.19 2.83 -4.73
C LEU A 489 33.11 1.97 -5.61
N GLN A 490 34.43 2.26 -5.63
CA GLN A 490 35.42 1.44 -6.32
C GLN A 490 35.48 0.01 -5.73
N LEU A 491 35.51 -0.14 -4.40
CA LEU A 491 35.54 -1.47 -3.75
C LEU A 491 34.24 -2.26 -4.01
N MET A 492 33.09 -1.58 -4.05
CA MET A 492 31.81 -2.22 -4.40
C MET A 492 31.77 -2.64 -5.88
N ASP A 493 32.40 -1.88 -6.75
CA ASP A 493 32.60 -2.23 -8.17
C ASP A 493 33.48 -3.47 -8.31
N ASP A 494 34.65 -3.46 -7.66
CA ASP A 494 35.57 -4.59 -7.65
C ASP A 494 34.88 -5.88 -7.15
N CYS A 495 34.05 -5.78 -6.11
CA CYS A 495 33.32 -6.91 -5.55
C CYS A 495 32.40 -7.58 -6.59
N VAL A 496 31.68 -6.79 -7.40
CA VAL A 496 30.67 -7.29 -8.36
C VAL A 496 31.28 -7.55 -9.73
N ASN A 497 32.10 -6.65 -10.26
CA ASN A 497 32.46 -6.64 -11.69
C ASN A 497 33.80 -7.29 -12.01
N ILE A 498 34.63 -7.59 -11.01
CA ILE A 498 35.87 -8.38 -11.22
C ILE A 498 35.60 -9.86 -11.02
N ASP A 499 35.88 -10.65 -12.06
CA ASP A 499 35.64 -12.10 -12.03
C ASP A 499 36.42 -12.80 -10.90
N GLY A 500 35.79 -13.78 -10.27
CA GLY A 500 36.34 -14.53 -9.14
C GLY A 500 36.09 -13.88 -7.78
N ASN A 501 35.52 -12.68 -7.71
CA ASN A 501 35.08 -12.05 -6.48
C ASN A 501 33.68 -12.49 -6.07
N THR A 502 33.28 -12.22 -4.79
CA THR A 502 32.06 -12.80 -4.22
C THR A 502 30.75 -12.25 -4.80
N GLY A 503 30.78 -11.07 -5.42
CA GLY A 503 29.62 -10.43 -6.00
C GLY A 503 29.37 -10.73 -7.47
N THR A 504 30.18 -11.57 -8.14
CA THR A 504 30.10 -11.80 -9.59
C THR A 504 28.78 -12.39 -10.07
N TRP A 505 28.00 -13.03 -9.18
CA TRP A 505 26.64 -13.50 -9.49
C TRP A 505 25.67 -12.35 -9.82
N TYR A 506 25.97 -11.11 -9.36
CA TYR A 506 25.18 -9.91 -9.64
C TYR A 506 25.66 -9.12 -10.85
N LYS A 507 26.81 -9.50 -11.43
CA LYS A 507 27.40 -8.81 -12.58
C LYS A 507 26.41 -8.75 -13.76
N LEU A 508 26.21 -7.55 -14.27
CA LEU A 508 25.45 -7.27 -15.50
C LEU A 508 26.41 -7.16 -16.68
N SER A 509 25.90 -7.32 -17.90
CA SER A 509 26.69 -7.09 -19.12
C SER A 509 27.19 -5.65 -19.24
N SER A 510 26.44 -4.68 -18.72
CA SER A 510 26.82 -3.26 -18.66
C SER A 510 27.90 -2.96 -17.63
N GLY A 511 28.09 -3.80 -16.61
CA GLY A 511 28.98 -3.52 -15.48
C GLY A 511 28.54 -2.37 -14.56
N GLU A 512 27.32 -1.86 -14.71
CA GLU A 512 26.80 -0.67 -13.99
C GLU A 512 26.22 -0.97 -12.61
N LEU A 513 25.95 -2.24 -12.25
CA LEU A 513 25.55 -2.62 -10.91
C LEU A 513 26.79 -2.85 -10.04
N ILE A 514 26.85 -2.14 -8.92
CA ILE A 514 27.90 -2.31 -7.89
C ILE A 514 27.25 -2.67 -6.55
N GLY A 515 27.98 -3.32 -5.67
CA GLY A 515 27.38 -3.70 -4.39
C GLY A 515 28.23 -4.59 -3.51
N LYS A 516 27.62 -5.00 -2.39
CA LYS A 516 28.22 -5.91 -1.42
C LYS A 516 27.27 -7.05 -1.09
N THR A 517 27.75 -8.26 -1.16
CA THR A 517 27.05 -9.48 -0.71
C THR A 517 27.14 -9.65 0.79
N GLY A 518 26.09 -10.20 1.38
CA GLY A 518 26.04 -10.58 2.79
C GLY A 518 25.50 -12.00 2.97
N THR A 519 26.00 -12.66 3.99
CA THR A 519 25.45 -13.91 4.49
C THR A 519 25.69 -13.91 5.99
N SER A 520 24.64 -14.10 6.78
CA SER A 520 24.72 -14.24 8.23
C SER A 520 24.05 -15.53 8.66
N GLN A 521 24.60 -16.17 9.67
CA GLN A 521 23.98 -17.32 10.31
C GLN A 521 22.76 -16.85 11.13
N ILE A 522 21.75 -17.71 11.24
CA ILE A 522 20.57 -17.43 12.05
C ILE A 522 20.89 -17.80 13.50
N ALA A 523 20.74 -16.83 14.41
CA ALA A 523 20.92 -17.06 15.83
C ALA A 523 19.96 -18.15 16.36
N SER A 524 20.44 -18.96 17.29
CA SER A 524 19.62 -19.96 17.96
C SER A 524 18.56 -19.29 18.85
N GLU A 525 17.35 -19.81 18.85
CA GLU A 525 16.24 -19.34 19.70
C GLU A 525 16.56 -19.46 21.20
N ASN A 526 17.47 -20.34 21.57
CA ASN A 526 17.94 -20.53 22.95
C ASN A 526 18.91 -19.42 23.42
N GLY A 527 19.21 -18.43 22.58
CA GLY A 527 20.04 -17.27 22.90
C GLY A 527 21.53 -17.53 22.94
N THR A 528 22.00 -18.74 22.57
CA THR A 528 23.42 -19.09 22.53
C THR A 528 23.80 -19.67 21.16
N GLY A 529 24.74 -18.99 20.47
CA GLY A 529 25.29 -19.45 19.19
C GLY A 529 24.30 -19.37 18.02
N TYR A 530 24.62 -20.11 16.98
CA TYR A 530 23.90 -20.10 15.70
C TYR A 530 23.33 -21.49 15.39
N LEU A 531 22.26 -21.50 14.58
CA LEU A 531 21.70 -22.75 14.06
C LEU A 531 22.70 -23.44 13.12
N ALA A 532 22.81 -24.75 13.26
CA ALA A 532 23.63 -25.56 12.37
C ALA A 532 22.91 -25.79 11.02
N GLY A 533 23.70 -25.99 9.94
CA GLY A 533 23.17 -26.25 8.61
C GLY A 533 23.39 -25.08 7.64
N LYS A 534 23.70 -25.41 6.40
CA LYS A 534 24.00 -24.41 5.36
C LYS A 534 22.77 -23.56 4.99
N GLU A 535 21.58 -24.10 5.18
CA GLU A 535 20.29 -23.46 4.93
C GLU A 535 19.94 -22.43 6.00
N ASN A 536 20.51 -22.52 7.21
CA ASN A 536 20.18 -21.63 8.33
C ASN A 536 20.93 -20.30 8.25
N VAL A 537 20.69 -19.59 7.14
CA VAL A 537 21.32 -18.29 6.86
C VAL A 537 20.29 -17.26 6.41
N ILE A 538 20.64 -16.00 6.59
CA ILE A 538 20.02 -14.88 5.88
C ILE A 538 21.06 -14.38 4.88
N SER A 539 20.74 -14.49 3.60
CA SER A 539 21.54 -13.91 2.52
C SER A 539 21.05 -12.52 2.22
N SER A 540 21.94 -11.57 1.95
CA SER A 540 21.61 -10.18 1.67
C SER A 540 22.49 -9.58 0.58
N PHE A 541 22.01 -8.50 -0.04
CA PHE A 541 22.74 -7.72 -1.01
C PHE A 541 22.41 -6.24 -0.84
N SER A 542 23.46 -5.41 -0.79
CA SER A 542 23.34 -3.95 -0.83
C SER A 542 23.95 -3.45 -2.13
N GLY A 543 23.13 -2.83 -2.99
CA GLY A 543 23.52 -2.44 -4.33
C GLY A 543 23.23 -0.97 -4.65
N ILE A 544 23.97 -0.44 -5.60
CA ILE A 544 23.79 0.88 -6.19
C ILE A 544 23.79 0.72 -7.72
N TYR A 545 22.84 1.35 -8.39
CA TYR A 545 22.68 1.29 -9.84
C TYR A 545 22.16 2.61 -10.41
N PRO A 546 22.61 3.03 -11.60
CA PRO A 546 23.89 2.65 -12.21
C PRO A 546 25.09 3.30 -11.46
N LYS A 547 26.28 2.70 -11.54
CA LYS A 547 27.47 3.24 -10.86
C LYS A 547 27.91 4.59 -11.38
N SER A 548 27.77 4.79 -12.70
CA SER A 548 28.17 6.03 -13.39
C SER A 548 27.36 7.25 -12.95
N ASN A 549 26.08 7.05 -12.63
CA ASN A 549 25.17 8.10 -12.13
C ASN A 549 24.10 7.46 -11.24
N PRO A 550 24.37 7.23 -9.96
CA PRO A 550 23.46 6.53 -9.07
C PRO A 550 22.04 7.08 -9.07
N GLN A 551 21.07 6.23 -9.45
CA GLN A 551 19.64 6.51 -9.42
C GLN A 551 18.93 5.67 -8.37
N TYR A 552 19.40 4.43 -8.16
CA TYR A 552 18.73 3.45 -7.30
C TYR A 552 19.68 2.90 -6.25
N ILE A 553 19.20 2.83 -5.02
CA ILE A 553 19.76 2.01 -3.95
C ILE A 553 18.87 0.78 -3.83
N ILE A 554 19.46 -0.41 -3.85
CA ILE A 554 18.77 -1.69 -3.79
C ILE A 554 19.25 -2.42 -2.55
N TYR A 555 18.32 -2.81 -1.68
CA TYR A 555 18.61 -3.68 -0.55
C TYR A 555 17.70 -4.90 -0.64
N ALA A 556 18.32 -6.09 -0.71
CA ALA A 556 17.59 -7.36 -0.80
C ALA A 556 18.07 -8.32 0.27
N SER A 557 17.15 -9.11 0.83
CA SER A 557 17.47 -10.13 1.83
C SER A 557 16.50 -11.31 1.76
N VAL A 558 17.01 -12.52 1.93
CA VAL A 558 16.23 -13.77 1.95
C VAL A 558 16.65 -14.64 3.10
N LYS A 559 15.68 -15.19 3.83
CA LYS A 559 15.90 -16.09 4.96
C LYS A 559 15.70 -17.54 4.55
N ARG A 560 16.65 -18.39 4.87
CA ARG A 560 16.68 -19.83 4.58
C ARG A 560 16.42 -20.15 3.11
N PRO A 561 17.17 -19.54 2.18
CA PRO A 561 17.05 -19.94 0.79
C PRO A 561 17.49 -21.39 0.60
N THR A 562 16.85 -22.13 -0.31
CA THR A 562 17.17 -23.53 -0.64
C THR A 562 18.68 -23.78 -0.72
N GLY A 563 19.18 -24.68 0.12
CA GLY A 563 20.59 -25.05 0.18
C GLY A 563 21.55 -23.91 0.58
N GLY A 564 21.04 -22.80 1.19
CA GLY A 564 21.84 -21.63 1.55
C GLY A 564 22.35 -20.82 0.34
N SER A 565 21.72 -20.98 -0.82
CA SER A 565 22.15 -20.39 -2.09
C SER A 565 21.91 -18.87 -2.13
N THR A 566 22.84 -18.12 -2.72
CA THR A 566 22.66 -16.68 -3.03
C THR A 566 21.98 -16.44 -4.40
N LYS A 567 21.73 -17.49 -5.18
CA LYS A 567 21.09 -17.38 -6.50
C LYS A 567 19.71 -16.71 -6.46
N PRO A 568 18.83 -17.00 -5.49
CA PRO A 568 17.52 -16.32 -5.43
C PRO A 568 17.65 -14.80 -5.45
N ILE A 569 18.52 -14.23 -4.60
CA ILE A 569 18.72 -12.77 -4.55
C ILE A 569 19.33 -12.26 -5.85
N SER A 570 20.38 -12.91 -6.36
CA SER A 570 21.05 -12.45 -7.59
C SER A 570 20.12 -12.48 -8.80
N ASN A 571 19.26 -13.50 -8.91
CA ASN A 571 18.26 -13.59 -9.98
C ASN A 571 17.26 -12.44 -9.87
N ALA A 572 16.66 -12.24 -8.68
CA ALA A 572 15.69 -11.16 -8.46
C ALA A 572 16.31 -9.77 -8.73
N VAL A 573 17.48 -9.49 -8.17
CA VAL A 573 18.14 -8.18 -8.34
C VAL A 573 18.48 -7.92 -9.80
N LYS A 574 19.04 -8.91 -10.52
CA LYS A 574 19.35 -8.73 -11.95
C LYS A 574 18.10 -8.54 -12.79
N GLU A 575 17.03 -9.29 -12.54
CA GLU A 575 15.75 -9.13 -13.23
C GLU A 575 15.20 -7.71 -13.03
N ILE A 576 15.17 -7.24 -11.79
CA ILE A 576 14.69 -5.90 -11.47
C ILE A 576 15.54 -4.84 -12.17
N VAL A 577 16.88 -4.92 -12.05
CA VAL A 577 17.78 -3.91 -12.63
C VAL A 577 17.68 -3.90 -14.15
N ASN A 578 17.57 -5.06 -14.80
CA ASN A 578 17.35 -5.13 -16.23
C ASN A 578 16.01 -4.50 -16.66
N ASN A 579 14.96 -4.69 -15.87
CA ASN A 579 13.66 -4.06 -16.13
C ASN A 579 13.72 -2.54 -15.91
N LEU A 580 14.39 -2.08 -14.85
CA LEU A 580 14.62 -0.65 -14.59
C LEU A 580 15.41 -0.02 -15.73
N SER A 581 16.49 -0.68 -16.19
CA SER A 581 17.32 -0.21 -17.29
C SER A 581 16.52 -0.01 -18.58
N LYS A 582 15.74 -1.01 -18.94
CA LYS A 582 14.89 -0.97 -20.15
C LYS A 582 13.79 0.10 -20.03
N TYR A 583 13.14 0.19 -18.87
CA TYR A 583 12.00 1.08 -18.69
C TYR A 583 12.39 2.55 -18.59
N TYR A 584 13.49 2.84 -17.87
CA TYR A 584 13.96 4.21 -17.66
C TYR A 584 15.13 4.63 -18.57
N GLY A 585 15.54 3.76 -19.49
CA GLY A 585 16.58 4.06 -20.48
C GLY A 585 17.95 4.31 -19.86
N THR A 586 18.31 3.60 -18.78
CA THR A 586 19.61 3.70 -18.12
C THR A 586 20.68 2.77 -18.76
N GLU A 587 20.41 2.18 -19.93
CA GLU A 587 21.40 1.39 -20.68
C GLU A 587 22.50 2.28 -21.26
N ASP A 588 23.71 1.77 -21.22
CA ASP A 588 25.00 2.37 -21.60
C ASP A 588 24.95 3.44 -22.70
N GLN A 589 25.51 4.60 -22.39
CA GLN A 589 25.82 5.67 -23.36
C GLN A 589 26.98 5.34 -24.33
N THR A 590 27.33 4.06 -24.51
CA THR A 590 28.41 3.66 -25.44
C THR A 590 27.93 3.22 -26.80
N THR A 591 26.61 3.05 -27.03
CA THR A 591 26.03 2.90 -28.38
C THR A 591 24.92 3.93 -28.56
N SER A 592 25.23 5.08 -29.14
CA SER A 592 24.36 6.16 -29.60
C SER A 592 23.02 6.26 -28.86
N SER A 593 23.06 6.91 -27.69
CA SER A 593 21.86 7.32 -26.98
C SER A 593 21.14 8.40 -27.79
N THR A 594 20.06 8.03 -28.44
CA THR A 594 19.02 9.02 -28.65
C THR A 594 18.48 9.35 -27.27
N LYS A 595 18.90 10.51 -26.74
CA LYS A 595 18.35 11.10 -25.52
C LYS A 595 16.84 11.09 -25.66
N VAL A 596 16.11 10.36 -24.80
CA VAL A 596 14.65 10.41 -24.78
C VAL A 596 14.28 11.78 -24.25
N GLU A 597 14.23 12.77 -25.14
CA GLU A 597 13.77 14.10 -24.80
C GLU A 597 12.26 14.12 -24.90
N ASP A 598 11.64 14.53 -23.81
CA ASP A 598 10.24 14.90 -23.85
C ASP A 598 10.08 16.07 -24.83
N PHE A 599 9.24 15.91 -25.82
CA PHE A 599 8.91 16.97 -26.74
C PHE A 599 7.40 17.19 -26.83
N LYS A 600 7.02 18.42 -27.12
CA LYS A 600 5.63 18.76 -27.39
C LYS A 600 5.29 18.36 -28.81
N LEU A 601 4.22 17.58 -28.95
CA LEU A 601 3.78 17.06 -30.24
C LEU A 601 3.24 18.19 -31.13
N ASP A 602 3.73 18.23 -32.35
CA ASP A 602 3.24 19.15 -33.39
C ASP A 602 1.83 18.77 -33.87
N ASN A 603 1.17 19.70 -34.52
CA ASN A 603 -0.10 19.45 -35.19
C ASN A 603 0.11 18.90 -36.60
N TYR A 604 -0.30 17.68 -36.83
CA TYR A 604 -0.30 17.02 -38.14
C TYR A 604 -1.70 16.99 -38.80
N VAL A 605 -2.74 17.33 -38.07
CA VAL A 605 -4.12 17.40 -38.62
C VAL A 605 -4.17 18.45 -39.72
N ASN A 606 -4.82 18.10 -40.81
CA ASN A 606 -4.92 18.85 -42.05
C ASN A 606 -3.66 18.90 -42.95
N LYS A 607 -2.55 18.29 -42.57
CA LYS A 607 -1.37 18.10 -43.41
C LYS A 607 -1.60 16.97 -44.42
N LYS A 608 -0.87 17.00 -45.54
CA LYS A 608 -0.79 15.86 -46.47
C LYS A 608 -0.10 14.69 -45.76
N THR A 609 -0.58 13.48 -46.01
CA THR A 609 -0.07 12.28 -45.32
C THR A 609 1.42 12.08 -45.59
N GLU A 610 1.90 12.26 -46.82
CA GLU A 610 3.30 12.09 -47.21
C GLU A 610 4.21 13.20 -46.59
N ASP A 611 3.76 14.43 -46.54
CA ASP A 611 4.51 15.53 -45.93
C ASP A 611 4.69 15.30 -44.41
N ALA A 612 3.66 14.75 -43.77
CA ALA A 612 3.72 14.39 -42.36
C ALA A 612 4.69 13.24 -42.08
N LYS A 613 4.64 12.17 -42.94
CA LYS A 613 5.59 11.04 -42.85
C LYS A 613 7.03 11.53 -42.97
N THR A 614 7.34 12.30 -44.02
CA THR A 614 8.68 12.88 -44.25
C THR A 614 9.16 13.70 -43.04
N THR A 615 8.25 14.49 -42.42
CA THR A 615 8.60 15.29 -41.23
C THR A 615 8.86 14.40 -40.00
N LEU A 616 8.06 13.35 -39.82
CA LEU A 616 8.18 12.42 -38.68
C LEU A 616 9.42 11.53 -38.79
N ASP A 617 9.72 11.07 -40.02
CA ASP A 617 10.93 10.31 -40.29
C ASP A 617 12.19 11.15 -40.04
N ALA A 618 12.19 12.42 -40.47
CA ALA A 618 13.30 13.33 -40.19
C ALA A 618 13.48 13.63 -38.70
N LYS A 619 12.40 13.57 -37.91
CA LYS A 619 12.40 13.76 -36.43
C LYS A 619 12.58 12.43 -35.68
N GLN A 620 12.67 11.31 -36.36
CA GLN A 620 12.77 9.96 -35.78
C GLN A 620 11.59 9.63 -34.79
N ILE A 621 10.40 10.16 -35.07
CA ILE A 621 9.20 9.91 -34.28
C ILE A 621 8.51 8.67 -34.80
N LYS A 622 8.26 7.67 -33.96
CA LYS A 622 7.47 6.48 -34.31
C LYS A 622 6.03 6.85 -34.61
N TYR A 623 5.49 6.39 -35.72
CA TYR A 623 4.11 6.64 -36.09
C TYR A 623 3.45 5.45 -36.81
N ILE A 624 2.12 5.40 -36.70
CA ILE A 624 1.26 4.47 -37.44
C ILE A 624 0.21 5.29 -38.15
N VAL A 625 0.06 5.04 -39.48
CA VAL A 625 -0.97 5.68 -40.30
C VAL A 625 -2.14 4.72 -40.43
N ILE A 626 -3.33 5.18 -40.08
CA ILE A 626 -4.59 4.43 -40.18
C ILE A 626 -5.38 4.98 -41.37
N GLY A 627 -5.54 4.14 -42.38
CA GLY A 627 -6.13 4.44 -43.68
C GLY A 627 -5.13 4.91 -44.72
N ASN A 628 -5.53 4.88 -46.01
CA ASN A 628 -4.72 5.21 -47.18
C ASN A 628 -5.03 6.59 -47.76
N GLY A 629 -5.68 7.45 -47.00
CA GLY A 629 -6.07 8.77 -47.45
C GLY A 629 -4.90 9.73 -47.62
N THR A 630 -5.08 10.74 -48.45
CA THR A 630 -4.03 11.71 -48.77
C THR A 630 -3.84 12.83 -47.74
N LYS A 631 -4.77 12.92 -46.78
CA LYS A 631 -4.79 13.99 -45.77
C LYS A 631 -5.08 13.42 -44.40
N ILE A 632 -4.35 13.91 -43.38
CA ILE A 632 -4.58 13.56 -42.00
C ILE A 632 -5.78 14.34 -41.44
N ILE A 633 -6.77 13.64 -40.88
CA ILE A 633 -7.96 14.23 -40.29
C ILE A 633 -7.99 14.20 -38.77
N LYS A 634 -7.30 13.24 -38.14
CA LYS A 634 -7.15 13.15 -36.68
C LYS A 634 -5.76 12.62 -36.32
N GLN A 635 -5.27 12.96 -35.13
CA GLN A 635 -4.05 12.39 -34.56
C GLN A 635 -4.29 11.99 -33.09
N TYR A 636 -3.49 11.04 -32.59
CA TYR A 636 -3.41 10.68 -31.18
C TYR A 636 -1.96 10.24 -30.85
N PRO A 637 -1.30 10.80 -29.82
CA PRO A 637 -1.77 11.88 -28.93
C PRO A 637 -2.11 13.19 -29.65
N GLU A 638 -2.71 14.13 -28.91
CA GLU A 638 -3.14 15.41 -29.44
C GLU A 638 -1.96 16.39 -29.65
N LYS A 639 -2.20 17.46 -30.38
CA LYS A 639 -1.27 18.58 -30.46
C LYS A 639 -0.95 19.10 -29.04
N ASN A 640 0.34 19.40 -28.80
CA ASN A 640 0.91 19.87 -27.53
C ASN A 640 0.90 18.83 -26.38
N ASP A 641 0.43 17.60 -26.60
CA ASP A 641 0.71 16.52 -25.63
C ASP A 641 2.21 16.27 -25.58
N THR A 642 2.68 15.84 -24.42
CA THR A 642 4.08 15.43 -24.24
C THR A 642 4.23 14.02 -24.78
N MET A 643 5.18 13.80 -25.67
CA MET A 643 5.62 12.50 -26.16
C MET A 643 7.09 12.30 -25.92
N THR A 644 7.48 11.06 -25.85
CA THR A 644 8.87 10.60 -25.84
C THR A 644 9.20 9.88 -27.14
N SER A 645 10.45 9.64 -27.44
CA SER A 645 10.87 8.85 -28.61
C SER A 645 10.41 7.38 -28.54
N ALA A 646 9.99 6.90 -27.37
CA ALA A 646 9.45 5.56 -27.18
C ALA A 646 7.96 5.44 -27.55
N ASP A 647 7.23 6.57 -27.55
CA ASP A 647 5.81 6.61 -27.81
C ASP A 647 5.50 6.49 -29.31
N THR A 648 4.30 6.05 -29.64
CA THR A 648 3.82 5.93 -31.01
C THR A 648 2.73 6.95 -31.30
N LEU A 649 2.92 7.75 -32.34
CA LEU A 649 1.91 8.68 -32.86
C LEU A 649 0.99 7.97 -33.86
N TYR A 650 -0.31 8.06 -33.66
CA TYR A 650 -1.31 7.53 -34.58
C TYR A 650 -1.90 8.66 -35.42
N LEU A 651 -1.85 8.49 -36.74
CA LEU A 651 -2.39 9.43 -37.73
C LEU A 651 -3.55 8.78 -38.45
N ILE A 652 -4.73 9.38 -38.39
CA ILE A 652 -5.92 8.88 -39.06
C ILE A 652 -6.15 9.75 -40.29
N THR A 653 -6.25 9.09 -41.46
CA THR A 653 -6.40 9.77 -42.74
C THR A 653 -7.86 9.95 -43.15
N ASN A 654 -8.09 10.74 -44.22
CA ASN A 654 -9.40 10.97 -44.81
C ASN A 654 -9.88 9.81 -45.71
N ASP A 655 -9.38 8.59 -45.44
CA ASP A 655 -9.86 7.40 -46.13
C ASP A 655 -11.33 7.12 -45.81
N THR A 656 -12.09 6.71 -46.81
CA THR A 656 -13.50 6.34 -46.61
C THR A 656 -13.67 4.94 -46.00
N THR A 657 -12.62 4.13 -46.06
CA THR A 657 -12.60 2.77 -45.52
C THR A 657 -11.48 2.61 -44.50
N LEU A 658 -11.76 3.00 -43.27
CA LEU A 658 -10.82 2.81 -42.16
C LEU A 658 -10.90 1.37 -41.63
N LEU A 659 -9.76 0.86 -41.22
CA LEU A 659 -9.64 -0.51 -40.68
C LEU A 659 -9.36 -0.44 -39.17
N VAL A 660 -9.83 -1.46 -38.43
CA VAL A 660 -9.55 -1.63 -37.01
C VAL A 660 -8.04 -1.86 -36.81
N PRO A 661 -7.36 -1.02 -36.03
CA PRO A 661 -5.93 -1.23 -35.76
C PRO A 661 -5.70 -2.35 -34.76
N ASN A 662 -4.47 -2.91 -34.77
CA ASN A 662 -4.02 -3.74 -33.67
C ASN A 662 -3.79 -2.89 -32.44
N VAL A 663 -4.51 -3.20 -31.35
CA VAL A 663 -4.36 -2.53 -30.05
C VAL A 663 -3.83 -3.48 -28.95
N VAL A 664 -3.53 -4.73 -29.31
CA VAL A 664 -2.88 -5.68 -28.38
C VAL A 664 -1.51 -5.14 -28.00
N GLY A 665 -1.20 -5.16 -26.71
CA GLY A 665 0.02 -4.58 -26.14
C GLY A 665 -0.10 -3.11 -25.72
N LEU A 666 -1.11 -2.39 -26.14
CA LEU A 666 -1.32 -1.01 -25.70
C LEU A 666 -1.92 -0.95 -24.29
N SER A 667 -1.62 0.10 -23.54
CA SER A 667 -2.31 0.36 -22.29
C SER A 667 -3.80 0.57 -22.53
N SER A 668 -4.63 0.22 -21.54
CA SER A 668 -6.09 0.41 -21.61
C SER A 668 -6.49 1.83 -22.01
N LYS A 669 -5.77 2.84 -21.49
CA LYS A 669 -5.99 4.27 -21.80
C LYS A 669 -5.66 4.57 -23.27
N THR A 670 -4.50 4.14 -23.76
CA THR A 670 -4.08 4.38 -25.16
C THR A 670 -5.00 3.68 -26.13
N ALA A 671 -5.31 2.40 -25.91
CA ALA A 671 -6.21 1.62 -26.76
C ALA A 671 -7.63 2.24 -26.83
N LYS A 672 -8.20 2.58 -25.66
CA LYS A 672 -9.52 3.23 -25.57
C LYS A 672 -9.56 4.55 -26.34
N ASN A 673 -8.59 5.44 -26.09
CA ASN A 673 -8.55 6.76 -26.71
C ASN A 673 -8.39 6.66 -28.25
N LEU A 674 -7.50 5.78 -28.71
CA LEU A 674 -7.28 5.54 -30.15
C LEU A 674 -8.56 5.04 -30.84
N LEU A 675 -9.20 4.00 -30.29
CA LEU A 675 -10.43 3.43 -30.85
C LEU A 675 -11.62 4.40 -30.80
N GLN A 676 -11.71 5.20 -29.77
CA GLN A 676 -12.73 6.28 -29.69
C GLN A 676 -12.51 7.37 -30.76
N LYS A 677 -11.25 7.68 -31.11
CA LYS A 677 -10.94 8.57 -32.25
C LYS A 677 -11.45 8.02 -33.59
N LEU A 678 -11.51 6.69 -33.71
CA LEU A 678 -12.08 5.97 -34.86
C LEU A 678 -13.61 5.79 -34.78
N ASN A 679 -14.27 6.39 -33.77
CA ASN A 679 -15.70 6.26 -33.49
C ASN A 679 -16.15 4.82 -33.15
N ILE A 680 -15.25 4.00 -32.57
CA ILE A 680 -15.56 2.65 -32.09
C ILE A 680 -15.90 2.75 -30.60
N LYS A 681 -16.99 2.16 -30.15
CA LYS A 681 -17.30 2.00 -28.73
C LYS A 681 -16.43 0.90 -28.12
N VAL A 682 -15.84 1.18 -26.97
CA VAL A 682 -14.89 0.28 -26.31
C VAL A 682 -15.41 -0.17 -24.97
N THR A 683 -15.50 -1.47 -24.77
CA THR A 683 -15.73 -2.11 -23.49
C THR A 683 -14.42 -2.74 -22.99
N LEU A 684 -14.03 -2.43 -21.75
CA LEU A 684 -12.81 -2.92 -21.14
C LEU A 684 -13.15 -4.03 -20.13
N ASN A 685 -12.54 -5.21 -20.32
CA ASN A 685 -12.67 -6.35 -19.40
C ASN A 685 -11.32 -6.60 -18.73
N GLY A 686 -11.18 -6.21 -17.46
CA GLY A 686 -9.94 -6.27 -16.71
C GLY A 686 -9.24 -4.91 -16.59
N VAL A 687 -7.96 -4.93 -16.24
CA VAL A 687 -7.09 -3.74 -16.05
C VAL A 687 -5.70 -4.00 -16.63
N GLY A 688 -4.99 -2.95 -17.02
CA GLY A 688 -3.61 -3.03 -17.52
C GLY A 688 -3.51 -2.89 -19.04
N TYR A 689 -2.87 -3.87 -19.69
CA TYR A 689 -2.59 -3.88 -21.13
C TYR A 689 -3.56 -4.79 -21.86
N VAL A 690 -3.88 -4.44 -23.10
CA VAL A 690 -4.73 -5.25 -23.97
C VAL A 690 -4.01 -6.54 -24.33
N THR A 691 -4.59 -7.67 -23.97
CA THR A 691 -4.12 -9.01 -24.36
C THR A 691 -4.89 -9.59 -25.54
N GLU A 692 -6.17 -9.18 -25.67
CA GLU A 692 -7.02 -9.63 -26.78
C GLU A 692 -7.99 -8.51 -27.17
N GLN A 693 -8.31 -8.43 -28.46
CA GLN A 693 -9.37 -7.60 -29.02
C GLN A 693 -10.41 -8.48 -29.72
N SER A 694 -11.71 -8.23 -29.44
CA SER A 694 -12.80 -9.08 -29.95
C SER A 694 -13.04 -8.94 -31.47
N ILE A 695 -12.52 -7.89 -32.07
CA ILE A 695 -12.59 -7.64 -33.52
C ILE A 695 -11.15 -7.65 -34.06
N PRO A 696 -10.81 -8.54 -35.01
CA PRO A 696 -9.46 -8.61 -35.56
C PRO A 696 -8.99 -7.32 -36.21
N GLU A 697 -7.66 -7.08 -36.18
CA GLU A 697 -7.00 -6.06 -36.97
C GLU A 697 -7.37 -6.21 -38.45
N GLY A 698 -7.48 -5.11 -39.17
CA GLY A 698 -7.83 -5.10 -40.60
C GLY A 698 -9.32 -5.23 -40.91
N THR A 699 -10.17 -5.41 -39.89
CA THR A 699 -11.63 -5.40 -40.10
C THR A 699 -12.10 -3.99 -40.46
N THR A 700 -12.95 -3.85 -41.48
CA THR A 700 -13.52 -2.55 -41.88
C THR A 700 -14.38 -1.96 -40.78
N ILE A 701 -14.12 -0.70 -40.42
CA ILE A 701 -14.87 0.01 -39.39
C ILE A 701 -16.25 0.42 -39.95
N THR A 702 -17.32 0.05 -39.28
CA THR A 702 -18.70 0.41 -39.60
C THR A 702 -19.31 1.35 -38.53
N PRO A 703 -20.25 2.20 -38.90
CA PRO A 703 -20.93 3.05 -37.92
C PRO A 703 -21.58 2.26 -36.79
N GLY A 704 -21.32 2.66 -35.55
CA GLY A 704 -21.84 1.98 -34.36
C GLY A 704 -21.08 0.75 -33.93
N MET A 705 -19.91 0.43 -34.52
CA MET A 705 -19.07 -0.68 -34.12
C MET A 705 -18.69 -0.61 -32.64
N GLU A 706 -18.76 -1.75 -31.95
CA GLU A 706 -18.38 -1.93 -30.56
C GLU A 706 -17.29 -3.02 -30.46
N ILE A 707 -16.25 -2.77 -29.68
CA ILE A 707 -15.15 -3.72 -29.46
C ILE A 707 -14.97 -3.99 -27.98
N ASN A 708 -14.79 -5.26 -27.62
CA ASN A 708 -14.42 -5.67 -26.28
C ASN A 708 -12.91 -5.92 -26.25
N LEU A 709 -12.23 -5.35 -25.27
CA LEU A 709 -10.81 -5.53 -25.02
C LEU A 709 -10.62 -6.32 -23.72
N THR A 710 -9.95 -7.45 -23.81
CA THR A 710 -9.50 -8.18 -22.61
C THR A 710 -8.17 -7.58 -22.16
N LEU A 711 -8.10 -7.24 -20.87
CA LEU A 711 -6.95 -6.58 -20.28
C LEU A 711 -6.32 -7.49 -19.23
N ASN A 712 -4.99 -7.51 -19.19
CA ASN A 712 -4.22 -8.18 -18.17
C ASN A 712 -3.16 -7.21 -17.61
N PRO A 713 -2.92 -7.17 -16.29
CA PRO A 713 -1.80 -6.42 -15.73
C PRO A 713 -0.43 -6.85 -16.25
N LYS A 714 -0.35 -8.10 -16.78
CA LYS A 714 0.86 -8.66 -17.40
C LYS A 714 0.70 -8.71 -18.91
N PHE A 715 1.64 -8.11 -19.64
CA PHE A 715 1.83 -8.40 -21.04
C PHE A 715 2.70 -9.66 -21.13
N SER A 716 2.08 -10.81 -21.46
CA SER A 716 2.84 -12.00 -21.84
C SER A 716 3.10 -11.91 -23.34
N THR A 717 4.34 -11.67 -23.71
CA THR A 717 4.82 -11.86 -25.10
C THR A 717 4.85 -13.34 -25.41
#